data_c43d0617b8d74f1e35a7bbfc6a574c4d
#
_entry.id   c43d0617b8d74f1e35a7bbfc6a574c4d
#
_cell.length_a   1.000
_cell.length_b   1.000
_cell.length_c   1.000
_cell.angle_alpha   90.00
_cell.angle_beta   90.00
_cell.angle_gamma   90.00
#
_symmetry.space_group_name_H-M   'P 1'
#
loop_
_entity.id
_entity.type
_entity.pdbx_description
1 polymer ?
#
loop_
_entity_poly.entity_id
_entity_poly.type
_entity_poly.pdbx_seq_one_letter_code
_entity_poly.pdbx_strand_id
1 'polypeptide(L)'
;MPRERPVNDEEIQPLTREEILSRPSQDDPNESVSSVSTTSLVLEHINDNVFSSGPQEKYMDDHRKGAQQEEDFDVEDGLFQGIKPVDKKARRLLWILGIICAIGWGLALATFVLGGSYKHASTKPHDPLATSSRGSGKKVTLDQVMTGAWSARRQSVSWIAGPEGEDGLLLEKGGSAGKDYLVVEDIRNRDDEPSSASKITLMKSGSFFAGSKFVYSSDVWPSADFKKVLVMSEREKNWRHSFTGLYWIFDVATQTAEALDPTSPNARVQLASWSPSSDAIVFTRDNNMFLRKLDSESVIQITKDGGSELFNGVPDWVYEEEVFGGNSATWWSEDGEYIAFLRTDESAVPTFPVQYFLSRPSGKKPKPGEENYPEVRDIKYPKAGAPNPTVTLQFYDVAKNEVFSVKIEDDFMDADRLITEIIWAGRSKQVIVRETNRESDLLKVVLMDVERRSGKTVRTVDVNALDGGWFEVSEQTTFIPSDPGDGRMHDGYIDTVIHEGYDHLAYFTPLDNPNPILLTSGKWEVVDAPSVVDLKNNLVYFIGTKESSIQRHAYCVNLNGTGLEAITDTSKEGYYDASFSTEGGYVLLTYNGPGIPWQKVISTPSNKDHYEVTLEDNKALDKLAREHELPILIYQTVNVDGFELNVVERRPPHFNPKKKYPVLFYLYNGPGSQMVEKKFHVDFQAYIASSLEYIVVTVDGRGSGFLGRDLRCIVRGNIGYYEAHDQIATAKIWAKKNYVDEERMAIWGWSYGGFMTLKTLELDGGETFKYGMAVAPVTDWRFYGKLTNSEI
;
A
#
# COMPACT_ATOMS: atom_id res chain seq x y z
N MET A 1 24.64 -41.38 44.28
CA MET A 1 24.03 -42.01 43.06
C MET A 1 22.54 -41.99 43.20
N PRO A 2 21.85 -41.22 42.41
CA PRO A 2 20.49 -41.52 41.98
C PRO A 2 20.42 -41.69 40.45
N ARG A 3 19.49 -42.56 40.04
CA ARG A 3 19.31 -43.10 38.69
C ARG A 3 18.74 -42.08 37.74
N GLU A 4 19.35 -42.00 36.53
CA GLU A 4 18.79 -41.36 35.34
C GLU A 4 17.56 -42.15 34.83
N ARG A 5 16.52 -41.41 34.40
CA ARG A 5 15.41 -41.92 33.57
C ARG A 5 15.63 -41.52 32.14
N PRO A 6 15.33 -42.33 31.17
CA PRO A 6 15.50 -42.02 29.77
C PRO A 6 14.46 -41.04 29.29
N VAL A 7 14.88 -40.09 28.43
CA VAL A 7 14.05 -39.13 27.65
C VAL A 7 13.49 -39.91 26.48
N ASN A 8 12.17 -39.87 26.29
CA ASN A 8 11.52 -40.34 25.09
C ASN A 8 11.69 -39.28 23.98
N ASP A 9 12.35 -39.65 22.92
CA ASP A 9 12.33 -38.95 21.64
C ASP A 9 10.96 -39.21 20.97
N GLU A 10 10.08 -38.25 21.01
CA GLU A 10 8.92 -38.22 20.11
C GLU A 10 9.38 -37.75 18.74
N GLU A 11 9.40 -38.63 17.77
CA GLU A 11 9.57 -38.36 16.36
C GLU A 11 8.45 -37.44 15.86
N ILE A 12 8.83 -36.20 15.46
CA ILE A 12 7.95 -35.30 14.75
C ILE A 12 7.75 -35.85 13.35
N GLN A 13 6.56 -36.38 13.05
CA GLN A 13 6.21 -36.79 11.69
C GLN A 13 6.05 -35.56 10.78
N PRO A 14 6.58 -35.58 9.56
CA PRO A 14 6.40 -34.50 8.60
C PRO A 14 4.94 -34.38 8.14
N LEU A 15 4.43 -33.17 8.11
CA LEU A 15 3.09 -32.83 7.60
C LEU A 15 2.86 -33.33 6.17
N THR A 16 1.66 -33.81 5.88
CA THR A 16 1.30 -34.32 4.56
C THR A 16 1.12 -33.17 3.55
N ARG A 17 1.27 -33.49 2.27
CA ARG A 17 1.19 -32.55 1.14
C ARG A 17 -0.14 -31.76 1.10
N GLU A 18 -1.22 -32.30 1.63
CA GLU A 18 -2.53 -31.65 1.69
C GLU A 18 -2.62 -30.59 2.79
N GLU A 19 -1.91 -30.76 3.91
CA GLU A 19 -1.87 -29.80 5.00
C GLU A 19 -0.99 -28.57 4.67
N ILE A 20 -0.02 -28.73 3.77
CA ILE A 20 0.85 -27.64 3.29
C ILE A 20 0.11 -26.75 2.26
N LEU A 21 -0.81 -27.34 1.48
CA LEU A 21 -1.55 -26.65 0.40
C LEU A 21 -2.76 -25.86 0.91
N SER A 22 -3.14 -25.99 2.18
CA SER A 22 -4.31 -25.31 2.77
C SER A 22 -3.98 -23.99 3.44
N ARG A 23 -2.73 -23.53 3.45
CA ARG A 23 -2.38 -22.20 4.00
C ARG A 23 -2.49 -21.16 2.90
N PRO A 24 -3.30 -20.10 3.07
CA PRO A 24 -3.30 -18.96 2.15
C PRO A 24 -1.92 -18.29 2.18
N SER A 25 -1.35 -18.04 1.00
CA SER A 25 -0.15 -17.22 0.87
C SER A 25 -0.49 -15.80 1.28
N GLN A 26 0.05 -15.35 2.37
CA GLN A 26 0.12 -13.93 2.73
C GLN A 26 1.35 -13.33 2.07
N ASP A 27 1.18 -12.12 1.62
CA ASP A 27 2.12 -11.15 1.07
C ASP A 27 2.31 -11.20 -0.45
N ASP A 28 1.68 -10.23 -1.07
CA ASP A 28 1.92 -9.81 -2.45
C ASP A 28 2.88 -8.60 -2.44
N PRO A 29 4.14 -8.73 -2.88
CA PRO A 29 5.14 -7.67 -2.80
C PRO A 29 5.24 -6.79 -4.05
N ASN A 30 4.30 -6.86 -4.99
CA ASN A 30 4.32 -6.09 -6.23
C ASN A 30 3.15 -5.09 -6.32
N GLU A 31 2.99 -4.23 -5.33
CA GLU A 31 2.41 -2.93 -5.62
C GLU A 31 3.55 -2.01 -6.06
N SER A 32 3.50 -1.55 -7.30
CA SER A 32 4.24 -0.37 -7.73
C SER A 32 3.84 0.75 -6.76
N VAL A 33 4.75 1.13 -5.91
CA VAL A 33 4.55 2.19 -4.92
C VAL A 33 4.42 3.48 -5.70
N SER A 34 3.17 3.86 -6.02
CA SER A 34 2.91 5.25 -6.31
C SER A 34 3.22 6.03 -5.04
N SER A 35 3.94 7.13 -5.15
CA SER A 35 4.31 8.00 -4.04
C SER A 35 3.09 8.72 -3.48
N VAL A 36 2.16 7.97 -2.91
CA VAL A 36 1.17 8.52 -2.01
C VAL A 36 1.94 8.89 -0.75
N SER A 37 1.75 10.14 -0.27
CA SER A 37 2.33 10.60 1.00
C SER A 37 2.39 9.43 1.98
N THR A 38 3.54 9.19 2.59
CA THR A 38 3.82 8.08 3.52
C THR A 38 2.72 7.85 4.54
N THR A 39 1.98 8.90 4.85
CA THR A 39 0.82 8.92 5.72
C THR A 39 -0.43 8.24 5.13
N SER A 40 -0.66 8.34 3.83
CA SER A 40 -1.80 7.70 3.16
C SER A 40 -1.57 6.19 3.01
N LEU A 41 -0.34 5.79 2.68
CA LEU A 41 0.09 4.37 2.65
C LEU A 41 -0.02 3.71 4.03
N VAL A 42 0.29 4.44 5.11
CA VAL A 42 0.12 3.93 6.48
C VAL A 42 -1.35 3.60 6.78
N LEU A 43 -2.29 4.41 6.32
CA LEU A 43 -3.72 4.15 6.54
C LEU A 43 -4.24 2.99 5.69
N GLU A 44 -3.83 2.89 4.44
CA GLU A 44 -4.19 1.77 3.57
C GLU A 44 -3.58 0.45 4.08
N HIS A 45 -2.30 0.45 4.44
CA HIS A 45 -1.62 -0.73 5.00
C HIS A 45 -2.07 -1.10 6.41
N ILE A 46 -2.48 -0.15 7.24
CA ILE A 46 -3.04 -0.45 8.56
C ILE A 46 -4.44 -1.07 8.41
N ASN A 47 -5.25 -0.61 7.47
CA ASN A 47 -6.52 -1.27 7.17
C ASN A 47 -6.30 -2.70 6.63
N ASP A 48 -5.32 -2.92 5.76
CA ASP A 48 -5.06 -4.23 5.17
C ASP A 48 -4.33 -5.19 6.12
N ASN A 49 -3.41 -4.71 6.96
CA ASN A 49 -2.57 -5.56 7.83
C ASN A 49 -3.13 -5.79 9.24
N VAL A 50 -3.93 -4.91 9.81
CA VAL A 50 -4.54 -5.14 11.14
C VAL A 50 -5.61 -6.23 11.09
N PHE A 51 -6.19 -6.49 9.92
CA PHE A 51 -7.25 -7.47 9.73
C PHE A 51 -6.80 -8.79 9.08
N SER A 52 -5.52 -8.94 8.72
CA SER A 52 -5.02 -10.16 8.05
C SER A 52 -4.16 -11.09 8.91
N SER A 53 -3.94 -10.79 10.19
CA SER A 53 -3.07 -11.63 11.02
C SER A 53 -3.82 -12.64 11.89
N GLY A 54 -3.77 -13.89 11.48
CA GLY A 54 -3.47 -15.09 12.21
C GLY A 54 -4.46 -15.73 13.19
N PRO A 55 -4.35 -17.03 13.38
CA PRO A 55 -5.33 -17.85 14.08
C PRO A 55 -5.30 -17.59 15.59
N GLN A 56 -6.45 -17.29 16.14
CA GLN A 56 -6.69 -17.35 17.58
C GLN A 56 -6.58 -18.79 18.05
N GLU A 57 -5.55 -19.08 18.82
CA GLU A 57 -5.56 -20.23 19.71
C GLU A 57 -6.68 -20.08 20.76
N LYS A 58 -7.45 -21.14 20.86
CA LYS A 58 -8.49 -21.32 21.87
C LYS A 58 -7.88 -21.28 23.27
N TYR A 59 -8.16 -20.22 23.98
CA TYR A 59 -8.22 -20.26 25.45
C TYR A 59 -9.67 -20.06 25.86
N MET A 60 -10.33 -21.14 26.18
CA MET A 60 -11.49 -21.11 27.05
C MET A 60 -11.62 -22.44 27.82
N ASP A 61 -11.63 -22.20 29.09
CA ASP A 61 -12.36 -22.83 30.18
C ASP A 61 -11.83 -24.14 30.75
N ASP A 62 -11.14 -23.95 31.82
CA ASP A 62 -11.09 -24.92 32.89
C ASP A 62 -11.38 -24.23 34.23
N HIS A 63 -12.65 -24.10 34.59
CA HIS A 63 -13.10 -23.93 35.96
C HIS A 63 -14.55 -24.41 36.12
N ARG A 64 -14.70 -25.72 36.36
CA ARG A 64 -15.71 -26.25 37.30
C ARG A 64 -15.40 -27.73 37.58
N LYS A 65 -14.62 -27.98 38.62
CA LYS A 65 -14.66 -29.22 39.33
C LYS A 65 -15.75 -29.14 40.38
N GLY A 66 -16.73 -30.00 40.26
CA GLY A 66 -17.68 -30.33 41.31
C GLY A 66 -17.97 -31.80 41.19
N ALA A 67 -17.55 -32.51 42.19
CA ALA A 67 -17.63 -33.96 42.33
C ALA A 67 -19.06 -34.48 42.27
N GLN A 68 -19.29 -35.64 41.68
CA GLN A 68 -20.21 -36.68 42.21
C GLN A 68 -19.81 -38.07 41.74
N GLN A 69 -19.91 -38.92 42.70
CA GLN A 69 -19.54 -40.32 42.83
C GLN A 69 -20.14 -41.25 41.76
N GLU A 70 -19.34 -42.25 41.42
CA GLU A 70 -19.76 -43.51 40.81
C GLU A 70 -20.63 -44.29 41.78
N GLU A 71 -21.72 -44.80 41.30
CA GLU A 71 -22.38 -46.05 41.80
C GLU A 71 -22.71 -46.92 40.60
N ASP A 72 -22.02 -48.04 40.55
CA ASP A 72 -22.36 -49.21 39.73
C ASP A 72 -23.72 -49.77 40.12
N PHE A 73 -24.54 -50.11 39.14
CA PHE A 73 -25.57 -51.12 39.28
C PHE A 73 -25.68 -52.02 38.06
N ASP A 74 -25.54 -53.29 38.33
CA ASP A 74 -25.64 -54.42 37.42
C ASP A 74 -26.97 -54.52 36.70
N VAL A 75 -26.88 -55.01 35.45
CA VAL A 75 -28.02 -55.44 34.62
C VAL A 75 -28.39 -56.88 34.97
N GLU A 76 -29.60 -57.13 35.43
CA GLU A 76 -30.25 -58.42 35.28
C GLU A 76 -31.65 -58.33 34.68
N ASP A 77 -31.92 -59.28 33.81
CA ASP A 77 -33.16 -59.54 33.05
C ASP A 77 -34.44 -59.48 33.84
N GLY A 78 -35.50 -59.03 33.17
CA GLY A 78 -36.82 -59.28 33.71
C GLY A 78 -38.04 -58.65 33.05
N LEU A 79 -38.59 -59.32 32.05
CA LEU A 79 -40.04 -59.45 31.88
C LEU A 79 -40.87 -58.25 31.35
N PHE A 80 -41.32 -58.39 30.14
CA PHE A 80 -42.52 -57.79 29.59
C PHE A 80 -43.73 -57.98 30.55
N GLN A 81 -44.26 -56.90 31.09
CA GLN A 81 -45.62 -56.83 31.60
C GLN A 81 -46.40 -55.73 30.92
N GLY A 82 -47.56 -56.14 30.48
CA GLY A 82 -48.55 -55.47 29.60
C GLY A 82 -48.84 -53.98 29.82
N ILE A 83 -48.84 -53.30 28.72
CA ILE A 83 -49.39 -51.94 28.61
C ILE A 83 -50.87 -52.01 28.85
N LYS A 84 -51.29 -51.40 29.94
CA LYS A 84 -52.76 -51.13 30.17
C LYS A 84 -53.28 -50.28 29.03
N PRO A 85 -54.50 -50.56 28.50
CA PRO A 85 -55.05 -49.75 27.42
C PRO A 85 -55.31 -48.33 27.92
N VAL A 86 -54.71 -47.38 27.19
CA VAL A 86 -54.85 -45.92 27.43
C VAL A 86 -56.34 -45.60 27.48
N ASP A 87 -56.76 -44.93 28.55
CA ASP A 87 -58.14 -44.51 28.76
C ASP A 87 -58.70 -43.77 27.54
N LYS A 88 -59.91 -44.09 27.13
CA LYS A 88 -60.61 -43.50 25.98
C LYS A 88 -60.58 -41.97 26.03
N LYS A 89 -60.54 -41.34 27.18
CA LYS A 89 -60.44 -39.88 27.36
C LYS A 89 -59.02 -39.40 27.02
N ALA A 90 -57.96 -40.08 27.47
CA ALA A 90 -56.56 -39.74 27.14
C ALA A 90 -56.25 -39.92 25.66
N ARG A 91 -56.82 -40.94 25.01
CA ARG A 91 -56.70 -41.14 23.57
C ARG A 91 -57.39 -40.04 22.73
N ARG A 92 -58.54 -39.55 23.21
CA ARG A 92 -59.22 -38.39 22.59
C ARG A 92 -58.41 -37.11 22.77
N LEU A 93 -57.81 -36.90 23.96
CA LEU A 93 -56.97 -35.74 24.24
C LEU A 93 -55.71 -35.74 23.36
N LEU A 94 -55.06 -36.87 23.17
CA LEU A 94 -53.90 -37.03 22.28
C LEU A 94 -54.26 -36.78 20.82
N TRP A 95 -55.45 -37.23 20.37
CA TRP A 95 -55.95 -36.92 19.01
C TRP A 95 -56.23 -35.41 18.82
N ILE A 96 -56.83 -34.74 19.84
CA ILE A 96 -57.11 -33.30 19.81
C ILE A 96 -55.77 -32.52 19.80
N LEU A 97 -54.77 -32.94 20.62
CA LEU A 97 -53.43 -32.32 20.61
C LEU A 97 -52.75 -32.50 19.25
N GLY A 98 -52.81 -33.70 18.67
CA GLY A 98 -52.26 -34.00 17.34
C GLY A 98 -52.88 -33.14 16.22
N ILE A 99 -54.19 -32.93 16.29
CA ILE A 99 -54.92 -32.05 15.34
C ILE A 99 -54.49 -30.58 15.54
N ILE A 100 -54.37 -30.11 16.78
CA ILE A 100 -53.90 -28.74 17.07
C ILE A 100 -52.47 -28.53 16.57
N CYS A 101 -51.57 -29.50 16.82
CA CYS A 101 -50.21 -29.46 16.28
C CYS A 101 -50.21 -29.46 14.72
N ALA A 102 -51.02 -30.33 14.08
CA ALA A 102 -51.09 -30.36 12.64
C ALA A 102 -51.66 -29.06 12.03
N ILE A 103 -52.63 -28.44 12.67
CA ILE A 103 -53.14 -27.12 12.27
C ILE A 103 -52.09 -26.03 12.48
N GLY A 104 -51.34 -26.07 13.62
CA GLY A 104 -50.24 -25.14 13.90
C GLY A 104 -49.12 -25.25 12.86
N TRP A 105 -48.72 -26.46 12.52
CA TRP A 105 -47.71 -26.71 11.45
C TRP A 105 -48.25 -26.31 10.06
N GLY A 106 -49.52 -26.57 9.75
CA GLY A 106 -50.12 -26.13 8.51
C GLY A 106 -50.21 -24.60 8.37
N LEU A 107 -50.51 -23.91 9.46
CA LEU A 107 -50.49 -22.44 9.52
C LEU A 107 -49.09 -21.88 9.41
N ALA A 108 -48.11 -22.48 10.10
CA ALA A 108 -46.70 -22.10 9.99
C ALA A 108 -46.17 -22.32 8.56
N LEU A 109 -46.48 -23.45 7.93
CA LEU A 109 -46.11 -23.74 6.55
C LEU A 109 -46.81 -22.78 5.57
N ALA A 110 -48.11 -22.48 5.77
CA ALA A 110 -48.83 -21.52 4.96
C ALA A 110 -48.28 -20.11 5.11
N THR A 111 -47.95 -19.67 6.32
CA THR A 111 -47.27 -18.37 6.53
C THR A 111 -45.87 -18.35 5.98
N PHE A 112 -45.12 -19.46 6.01
CA PHE A 112 -43.82 -19.58 5.38
C PHE A 112 -43.89 -19.51 3.83
N VAL A 113 -44.81 -20.27 3.24
CA VAL A 113 -45.02 -20.29 1.77
C VAL A 113 -45.60 -18.95 1.28
N LEU A 114 -46.57 -18.39 1.96
CA LEU A 114 -47.19 -17.12 1.62
C LEU A 114 -46.25 -15.93 1.96
N GLY A 115 -45.48 -16.02 3.03
CA GLY A 115 -44.45 -15.04 3.39
C GLY A 115 -43.27 -15.05 2.45
N GLY A 116 -42.95 -16.21 1.86
CA GLY A 116 -41.93 -16.35 0.81
C GLY A 116 -42.32 -15.74 -0.53
N SER A 117 -43.65 -15.63 -0.81
CA SER A 117 -44.12 -15.04 -2.05
C SER A 117 -44.21 -13.52 -2.06
N TYR A 118 -43.94 -12.85 -0.95
CA TYR A 118 -44.05 -11.38 -0.87
C TYR A 118 -42.72 -10.64 -1.06
N LYS A 119 -41.64 -11.29 -1.43
CA LYS A 119 -40.36 -10.60 -1.65
C LYS A 119 -39.59 -11.02 -2.90
N HIS A 120 -40.28 -11.16 -4.02
CA HIS A 120 -39.67 -10.76 -5.27
C HIS A 120 -40.02 -9.28 -5.52
N ALA A 121 -39.48 -8.39 -4.68
CA ALA A 121 -39.31 -7.03 -5.11
C ALA A 121 -38.47 -7.12 -6.38
N SER A 122 -39.00 -6.66 -7.51
CA SER A 122 -38.25 -6.52 -8.74
C SER A 122 -37.02 -5.68 -8.38
N THR A 123 -35.89 -6.32 -8.28
CA THR A 123 -34.62 -5.63 -8.13
C THR A 123 -34.44 -4.82 -9.39
N LYS A 124 -34.76 -3.52 -9.31
CA LYS A 124 -34.25 -2.60 -10.32
C LYS A 124 -32.77 -2.87 -10.46
N PRO A 125 -32.23 -2.86 -11.69
CA PRO A 125 -30.80 -3.00 -11.85
C PRO A 125 -30.10 -2.05 -10.86
N HIS A 126 -29.14 -2.58 -10.11
CA HIS A 126 -28.35 -1.75 -9.20
C HIS A 126 -27.68 -0.68 -10.04
N ASP A 127 -27.98 0.57 -9.78
CA ASP A 127 -27.20 1.68 -10.31
C ASP A 127 -25.92 1.74 -9.46
N PRO A 128 -24.74 1.39 -10.03
CA PRO A 128 -23.50 1.44 -9.28
C PRO A 128 -23.13 2.84 -8.79
N LEU A 129 -23.76 3.88 -9.34
CA LEU A 129 -23.59 5.27 -8.91
C LEU A 129 -24.63 5.66 -7.83
N ALA A 130 -25.70 4.88 -7.66
CA ALA A 130 -26.70 5.11 -6.62
C ALA A 130 -26.22 4.50 -5.30
N THR A 131 -25.61 5.32 -4.45
CA THR A 131 -25.18 4.96 -3.08
C THR A 131 -26.37 4.63 -2.13
N SER A 132 -27.58 4.61 -2.64
CA SER A 132 -28.84 4.34 -1.93
C SER A 132 -29.47 3.01 -2.32
N SER A 133 -28.71 1.95 -2.61
CA SER A 133 -29.30 0.65 -2.89
C SER A 133 -29.98 0.09 -1.63
N ARG A 134 -31.29 -0.10 -1.69
CA ARG A 134 -32.01 -0.88 -0.69
C ARG A 134 -31.68 -2.35 -0.95
N GLY A 135 -30.78 -2.91 -0.17
CA GLY A 135 -30.43 -4.32 -0.22
C GLY A 135 -31.58 -5.22 0.26
N SER A 136 -31.35 -6.52 0.34
CA SER A 136 -32.31 -7.56 0.75
C SER A 136 -32.68 -7.54 2.24
N GLY A 137 -32.21 -6.57 3.00
CA GLY A 137 -32.41 -6.45 4.46
C GLY A 137 -31.32 -7.10 5.30
N LYS A 138 -30.30 -7.68 4.70
CA LYS A 138 -29.10 -8.14 5.43
C LYS A 138 -28.25 -6.93 5.82
N LYS A 139 -27.84 -6.88 7.08
CA LYS A 139 -26.94 -5.84 7.57
C LYS A 139 -25.49 -6.27 7.40
N VAL A 140 -24.58 -5.31 7.22
CA VAL A 140 -23.14 -5.53 7.26
C VAL A 140 -22.76 -6.01 8.66
N THR A 141 -22.01 -7.11 8.78
CA THR A 141 -21.56 -7.63 10.06
C THR A 141 -20.10 -7.26 10.34
N LEU A 142 -19.76 -7.14 11.61
CA LEU A 142 -18.37 -6.89 12.00
C LEU A 142 -17.45 -8.03 11.53
N ASP A 143 -17.91 -9.28 11.61
CA ASP A 143 -17.17 -10.44 11.12
C ASP A 143 -16.84 -10.34 9.63
N GLN A 144 -17.78 -9.92 8.79
CA GLN A 144 -17.53 -9.69 7.36
C GLN A 144 -16.47 -8.64 7.10
N VAL A 145 -16.46 -7.56 7.90
CA VAL A 145 -15.43 -6.52 7.81
C VAL A 145 -14.08 -7.06 8.25
N MET A 146 -14.02 -7.73 9.41
CA MET A 146 -12.79 -8.25 10.00
C MET A 146 -12.16 -9.39 9.20
N THR A 147 -12.95 -10.16 8.46
CA THR A 147 -12.47 -11.26 7.61
C THR A 147 -12.17 -10.86 6.18
N GLY A 148 -12.29 -9.56 5.84
CA GLY A 148 -12.03 -9.06 4.49
C GLY A 148 -13.06 -9.49 3.43
N ALA A 149 -14.28 -9.90 3.84
CA ALA A 149 -15.32 -10.33 2.89
C ALA A 149 -15.73 -9.23 1.89
N TRP A 150 -15.45 -7.97 2.21
CA TRP A 150 -15.74 -6.79 1.38
C TRP A 150 -14.55 -6.31 0.56
N SER A 151 -13.40 -6.96 0.66
CA SER A 151 -12.22 -6.61 -0.11
C SER A 151 -12.42 -6.93 -1.59
N ALA A 152 -12.12 -5.97 -2.44
CA ALA A 152 -12.11 -6.18 -3.88
C ALA A 152 -10.96 -7.11 -4.26
N ARG A 153 -11.23 -8.05 -5.17
CA ARG A 153 -10.18 -8.87 -5.76
C ARG A 153 -9.44 -8.07 -6.81
N ARG A 154 -8.13 -8.29 -6.89
CA ARG A 154 -7.27 -7.75 -7.94
C ARG A 154 -6.43 -8.89 -8.52
N GLN A 155 -6.14 -8.82 -9.80
CA GLN A 155 -5.16 -9.70 -10.44
C GLN A 155 -3.77 -9.11 -10.20
N SER A 156 -2.85 -9.96 -9.74
CA SER A 156 -1.45 -9.58 -9.55
C SER A 156 -0.72 -9.68 -10.88
N VAL A 157 -0.74 -8.61 -11.64
CA VAL A 157 -0.04 -8.49 -12.92
C VAL A 157 0.77 -7.19 -12.92
N SER A 158 1.92 -7.22 -13.56
CA SER A 158 2.76 -6.03 -13.76
C SER A 158 3.27 -5.98 -15.20
N TRP A 159 3.53 -4.78 -15.68
CA TRP A 159 4.16 -4.60 -16.99
C TRP A 159 5.63 -5.01 -16.94
N ILE A 160 6.10 -5.59 -18.02
CA ILE A 160 7.51 -5.92 -18.21
C ILE A 160 7.91 -5.59 -19.64
N ALA A 161 9.11 -5.02 -19.83
CA ALA A 161 9.67 -4.80 -21.16
C ALA A 161 10.08 -6.15 -21.76
N GLY A 162 9.84 -6.34 -23.04
CA GLY A 162 10.32 -7.50 -23.77
C GLY A 162 11.83 -7.40 -24.10
N PRO A 163 12.48 -8.54 -24.44
CA PRO A 163 13.92 -8.58 -24.72
C PRO A 163 14.41 -7.68 -25.84
N GLU A 164 13.54 -7.35 -26.78
CA GLU A 164 13.82 -6.44 -27.92
C GLU A 164 13.12 -5.08 -27.73
N GLY A 165 12.66 -4.76 -26.52
CA GLY A 165 11.91 -3.52 -26.21
C GLY A 165 10.43 -3.61 -26.60
N GLU A 166 9.86 -4.83 -26.68
CA GLU A 166 8.44 -5.00 -26.97
C GLU A 166 7.59 -4.48 -25.82
N ASP A 167 6.57 -3.72 -26.17
CA ASP A 167 5.51 -3.25 -25.28
C ASP A 167 4.35 -4.25 -25.17
N GLY A 168 3.49 -4.09 -24.16
CA GLY A 168 2.28 -4.92 -23.98
C GLY A 168 2.55 -6.32 -23.45
N LEU A 169 3.60 -6.51 -22.66
CA LEU A 169 3.88 -7.76 -21.96
C LEU A 169 3.48 -7.66 -20.49
N LEU A 170 2.67 -8.61 -20.02
CA LEU A 170 2.25 -8.73 -18.63
C LEU A 170 2.98 -9.87 -17.94
N LEU A 171 3.63 -9.58 -16.81
CA LEU A 171 4.19 -10.57 -15.91
C LEU A 171 3.09 -11.02 -14.93
N GLU A 172 2.75 -12.31 -14.97
CA GLU A 172 1.79 -12.94 -14.08
C GLU A 172 2.52 -13.84 -13.07
N LYS A 173 2.27 -13.63 -11.78
CA LYS A 173 2.70 -14.55 -10.72
C LYS A 173 1.53 -15.44 -10.33
N GLY A 174 1.58 -16.71 -10.71
CA GLY A 174 0.54 -17.71 -10.43
C GLY A 174 0.78 -18.39 -9.07
N GLY A 175 -0.31 -18.66 -8.33
CA GLY A 175 -0.26 -19.46 -7.09
C GLY A 175 -1.22 -20.63 -7.09
N SER A 176 -1.97 -20.85 -8.19
CA SER A 176 -3.01 -21.88 -8.26
C SER A 176 -2.44 -23.23 -8.71
N ALA A 177 -2.88 -24.32 -8.09
CA ALA A 177 -2.49 -25.67 -8.51
C ALA A 177 -2.81 -25.91 -10.00
N GLY A 178 -1.80 -26.32 -10.77
CA GLY A 178 -1.92 -26.63 -12.19
C GLY A 178 -1.66 -25.45 -13.15
N LYS A 179 -1.28 -24.27 -12.65
CA LYS A 179 -0.75 -23.15 -13.45
C LYS A 179 0.74 -22.98 -13.20
N ASP A 180 1.47 -22.55 -14.22
CA ASP A 180 2.87 -22.14 -14.09
C ASP A 180 2.99 -20.97 -13.11
N TYR A 181 4.12 -20.92 -12.38
CA TYR A 181 4.30 -19.97 -11.28
C TYR A 181 4.61 -18.54 -11.74
N LEU A 182 5.47 -18.41 -12.76
CA LEU A 182 5.85 -17.11 -13.31
C LEU A 182 5.75 -17.16 -14.84
N VAL A 183 4.89 -16.32 -15.38
CA VAL A 183 4.54 -16.32 -16.81
C VAL A 183 4.56 -14.91 -17.35
N VAL A 184 5.10 -14.73 -18.55
CA VAL A 184 4.94 -13.50 -19.33
C VAL A 184 3.87 -13.73 -20.38
N GLU A 185 2.83 -12.93 -20.40
CA GLU A 185 1.76 -12.96 -21.40
C GLU A 185 1.89 -11.78 -22.36
N ASP A 186 1.97 -12.06 -23.67
CA ASP A 186 1.92 -11.04 -24.71
C ASP A 186 0.46 -10.73 -25.06
N ILE A 187 -0.03 -9.57 -24.63
CA ILE A 187 -1.43 -9.18 -24.86
C ILE A 187 -1.72 -8.78 -26.31
N ARG A 188 -0.71 -8.47 -27.12
CA ARG A 188 -0.86 -8.11 -28.54
C ARG A 188 -1.36 -9.28 -29.39
N ASN A 189 -1.04 -10.51 -28.96
CA ASN A 189 -1.39 -11.77 -29.64
C ASN A 189 -2.57 -12.48 -28.98
N ARG A 190 -3.40 -11.78 -28.24
CA ARG A 190 -4.55 -12.36 -27.56
C ARG A 190 -5.75 -12.34 -28.52
N ASP A 191 -5.92 -13.43 -29.29
CA ASP A 191 -7.18 -13.73 -29.95
C ASP A 191 -8.27 -14.03 -28.89
N ASP A 192 -9.54 -14.00 -29.27
CA ASP A 192 -10.72 -14.18 -28.39
C ASP A 192 -10.70 -15.44 -27.49
N GLU A 193 -9.78 -16.37 -27.75
CA GLU A 193 -9.44 -17.46 -26.85
C GLU A 193 -7.95 -17.39 -26.43
N PRO A 194 -7.62 -17.59 -25.15
CA PRO A 194 -6.24 -17.57 -24.68
C PRO A 194 -5.45 -18.73 -25.31
N SER A 195 -4.78 -18.46 -26.41
CA SER A 195 -3.90 -19.46 -27.05
C SER A 195 -2.65 -19.62 -26.20
N SER A 196 -2.15 -20.84 -26.07
CA SER A 196 -0.88 -21.15 -25.38
C SER A 196 0.35 -20.51 -26.06
N ALA A 197 0.18 -19.95 -27.25
CA ALA A 197 1.23 -19.33 -28.06
C ALA A 197 1.58 -17.89 -27.59
N SER A 198 0.73 -17.25 -26.78
CA SER A 198 0.96 -15.90 -26.25
C SER A 198 1.66 -15.88 -24.88
N LYS A 199 2.03 -17.04 -24.33
CA LYS A 199 2.58 -17.14 -22.98
C LYS A 199 4.00 -17.72 -22.98
N ILE A 200 4.91 -17.05 -22.30
CA ILE A 200 6.28 -17.49 -22.04
C ILE A 200 6.35 -17.90 -20.56
N THR A 201 6.58 -19.18 -20.28
CA THR A 201 6.77 -19.68 -18.92
C THR A 201 8.20 -19.47 -18.47
N LEU A 202 8.41 -18.58 -17.50
CA LEU A 202 9.71 -18.35 -16.87
C LEU A 202 9.98 -19.36 -15.76
N MET A 203 9.01 -19.61 -14.89
CA MET A 203 9.12 -20.61 -13.83
C MET A 203 7.85 -21.47 -13.80
N LYS A 204 8.02 -22.78 -13.90
CA LYS A 204 6.89 -23.75 -13.80
C LYS A 204 6.40 -23.92 -12.37
N SER A 205 7.27 -23.72 -11.39
CA SER A 205 6.97 -23.86 -9.96
C SER A 205 7.64 -22.75 -9.15
N GLY A 206 6.96 -22.29 -8.09
CA GLY A 206 7.54 -21.40 -7.08
C GLY A 206 8.54 -22.08 -6.15
N SER A 207 8.80 -23.38 -6.35
CA SER A 207 9.79 -24.14 -5.58
C SER A 207 10.67 -24.94 -6.53
N PHE A 208 11.96 -25.05 -6.21
CA PHE A 208 12.95 -25.74 -7.03
C PHE A 208 14.12 -26.28 -6.19
N PHE A 209 15.00 -27.05 -6.81
CA PHE A 209 16.25 -27.47 -6.21
C PHE A 209 17.42 -26.60 -6.66
N ALA A 210 18.20 -26.09 -5.71
CA ALA A 210 19.52 -25.49 -5.93
C ALA A 210 20.57 -26.43 -5.36
N GLY A 211 21.17 -27.25 -6.21
CA GLY A 211 21.97 -28.38 -5.76
C GLY A 211 21.14 -29.37 -4.95
N SER A 212 21.50 -29.59 -3.69
CA SER A 212 20.75 -30.45 -2.76
C SER A 212 19.72 -29.70 -1.90
N LYS A 213 19.72 -28.37 -1.94
CA LYS A 213 18.80 -27.54 -1.13
C LYS A 213 17.48 -27.36 -1.86
N PHE A 214 16.38 -27.65 -1.19
CA PHE A 214 15.04 -27.32 -1.68
C PHE A 214 14.70 -25.89 -1.29
N VAL A 215 14.28 -25.06 -2.26
CA VAL A 215 14.07 -23.62 -2.13
C VAL A 215 12.61 -23.29 -2.46
N TYR A 216 11.99 -22.47 -1.62
CA TYR A 216 10.71 -21.82 -1.87
C TYR A 216 10.96 -20.37 -2.20
N SER A 217 10.48 -19.89 -3.33
CA SER A 217 10.60 -18.47 -3.70
C SER A 217 9.65 -17.60 -2.86
N SER A 218 10.20 -16.54 -2.29
CA SER A 218 9.42 -15.44 -1.71
C SER A 218 9.14 -14.39 -2.78
N ASP A 219 10.19 -13.92 -3.45
CA ASP A 219 10.14 -12.88 -4.48
C ASP A 219 10.97 -13.28 -5.70
N VAL A 220 10.61 -12.71 -6.88
CA VAL A 220 11.22 -13.06 -8.17
C VAL A 220 11.35 -11.83 -9.07
N TRP A 221 12.48 -11.71 -9.76
CA TRP A 221 12.79 -10.63 -10.72
C TRP A 221 13.39 -11.23 -11.99
N PRO A 222 12.65 -11.25 -13.12
CA PRO A 222 13.19 -11.72 -14.39
C PRO A 222 14.36 -10.85 -14.89
N SER A 223 15.30 -11.45 -15.58
CA SER A 223 16.28 -10.72 -16.38
C SER A 223 15.61 -10.09 -17.61
N ALA A 224 16.14 -8.99 -18.12
CA ALA A 224 15.57 -8.31 -19.30
C ALA A 224 15.49 -9.20 -20.55
N ASP A 225 16.35 -10.22 -20.67
CA ASP A 225 16.37 -11.17 -21.78
C ASP A 225 15.50 -12.43 -21.54
N PHE A 226 14.79 -12.49 -20.40
CA PHE A 226 13.95 -13.62 -19.95
C PHE A 226 14.64 -14.97 -19.82
N LYS A 227 15.99 -15.00 -19.84
CA LYS A 227 16.74 -16.26 -19.71
C LYS A 227 16.98 -16.67 -18.27
N LYS A 228 16.95 -15.72 -17.34
CA LYS A 228 17.18 -15.94 -15.92
C LYS A 228 16.14 -15.27 -15.07
N VAL A 229 16.00 -15.72 -13.82
CA VAL A 229 15.17 -15.07 -12.81
C VAL A 229 16.02 -14.95 -11.54
N LEU A 230 16.14 -13.76 -11.00
CA LEU A 230 16.67 -13.55 -9.66
C LEU A 230 15.57 -13.94 -8.68
N VAL A 231 15.87 -14.86 -7.76
CA VAL A 231 14.87 -15.40 -6.83
C VAL A 231 15.34 -15.16 -5.39
N MET A 232 14.48 -14.63 -4.55
CA MET A 232 14.70 -14.56 -3.11
C MET A 232 13.94 -15.68 -2.40
N SER A 233 14.54 -16.22 -1.35
CA SER A 233 13.93 -17.18 -0.42
C SER A 233 14.27 -16.83 1.03
N GLU A 234 13.56 -17.43 1.97
CA GLU A 234 13.79 -17.24 3.40
C GLU A 234 13.79 -15.74 3.78
N ARG A 235 12.79 -15.01 3.28
CA ARG A 235 12.64 -13.58 3.56
C ARG A 235 12.45 -13.34 5.06
N GLU A 236 13.25 -12.46 5.62
CA GLU A 236 13.11 -11.94 6.99
C GLU A 236 12.96 -10.44 6.94
N LYS A 237 11.84 -9.93 7.42
CA LYS A 237 11.56 -8.49 7.48
C LYS A 237 12.49 -7.81 8.49
N ASN A 238 13.00 -6.64 8.12
CA ASN A 238 13.79 -5.77 9.01
C ASN A 238 12.96 -4.56 9.47
N TRP A 239 12.81 -3.54 8.62
CA TRP A 239 11.96 -2.38 8.86
C TRP A 239 10.69 -2.44 8.00
N ARG A 240 10.06 -1.30 7.69
CA ARG A 240 8.83 -1.26 6.88
C ARG A 240 9.06 -1.80 5.47
N HIS A 241 10.17 -1.40 4.82
CA HIS A 241 10.45 -1.72 3.43
C HIS A 241 11.63 -2.70 3.28
N SER A 242 12.56 -2.74 4.24
CA SER A 242 13.74 -3.59 4.16
C SER A 242 13.50 -5.00 4.70
N PHE A 243 14.23 -5.92 4.11
CA PHE A 243 14.25 -7.33 4.46
C PHE A 243 15.62 -7.91 4.12
N THR A 244 15.89 -9.12 4.58
CA THR A 244 17.01 -9.93 4.14
C THR A 244 16.51 -11.27 3.64
N GLY A 245 17.27 -11.90 2.74
CA GLY A 245 16.93 -13.21 2.21
C GLY A 245 18.13 -13.93 1.64
N LEU A 246 17.93 -15.18 1.21
CA LEU A 246 18.88 -15.93 0.41
C LEU A 246 18.51 -15.74 -1.05
N TYR A 247 19.47 -15.43 -1.89
CA TYR A 247 19.23 -15.12 -3.29
C TYR A 247 19.85 -16.17 -4.21
N TRP A 248 19.12 -16.44 -5.29
CA TRP A 248 19.41 -17.49 -6.26
C TRP A 248 19.27 -16.94 -7.68
N ILE A 249 20.10 -17.43 -8.58
CA ILE A 249 20.00 -17.17 -10.01
C ILE A 249 19.38 -18.42 -10.64
N PHE A 250 18.11 -18.31 -11.04
CA PHE A 250 17.33 -19.39 -11.64
C PHE A 250 17.46 -19.32 -13.17
N ASP A 251 17.77 -20.46 -13.79
CA ASP A 251 17.87 -20.58 -15.24
C ASP A 251 16.54 -21.07 -15.83
N VAL A 252 15.96 -20.27 -16.70
CA VAL A 252 14.64 -20.52 -17.30
C VAL A 252 14.63 -21.77 -18.18
N ALA A 253 15.70 -22.04 -18.92
CA ALA A 253 15.75 -23.16 -19.84
C ALA A 253 15.84 -24.52 -19.11
N THR A 254 16.67 -24.58 -18.07
CA THR A 254 16.93 -25.81 -17.30
C THR A 254 16.01 -25.97 -16.10
N GLN A 255 15.33 -24.91 -15.66
CA GLN A 255 14.50 -24.86 -14.45
C GLN A 255 15.30 -25.23 -13.18
N THR A 256 16.56 -24.87 -13.12
CA THR A 256 17.48 -25.07 -11.99
C THR A 256 18.05 -23.74 -11.51
N ALA A 257 18.62 -23.71 -10.32
CA ALA A 257 19.19 -22.47 -9.77
C ALA A 257 20.53 -22.71 -9.09
N GLU A 258 21.32 -21.64 -9.06
CA GLU A 258 22.58 -21.54 -8.28
C GLU A 258 22.48 -20.37 -7.28
N ALA A 259 23.32 -20.38 -6.25
CA ALA A 259 23.39 -19.27 -5.30
C ALA A 259 23.91 -18.00 -5.97
N LEU A 260 23.38 -16.81 -5.59
CA LEU A 260 23.88 -15.52 -6.06
C LEU A 260 25.38 -15.34 -5.77
N ASP A 261 25.82 -15.72 -4.57
CA ASP A 261 27.24 -15.81 -4.21
C ASP A 261 27.62 -17.26 -3.93
N PRO A 262 28.25 -17.96 -4.88
CA PRO A 262 28.67 -19.36 -4.68
C PRO A 262 29.71 -19.54 -3.55
N THR A 263 30.45 -18.47 -3.22
CA THR A 263 31.47 -18.52 -2.14
C THR A 263 30.84 -18.41 -0.75
N SER A 264 29.60 -17.88 -0.68
CA SER A 264 28.87 -17.66 0.57
C SER A 264 27.36 -17.93 0.36
N PRO A 265 26.95 -19.16 -0.01
CA PRO A 265 25.61 -19.46 -0.50
C PRO A 265 24.51 -19.32 0.57
N ASN A 266 24.87 -19.27 1.84
CA ASN A 266 23.97 -19.09 2.97
C ASN A 266 24.06 -17.70 3.61
N ALA A 267 24.82 -16.78 3.02
CA ALA A 267 24.89 -15.40 3.50
C ALA A 267 23.63 -14.65 3.08
N ARG A 268 23.02 -13.95 4.04
CA ARG A 268 21.82 -13.16 3.79
C ARG A 268 22.17 -11.86 3.07
N VAL A 269 21.37 -11.52 2.09
CA VAL A 269 21.53 -10.34 1.23
C VAL A 269 20.36 -9.39 1.51
N GLN A 270 20.64 -8.10 1.59
CA GLN A 270 19.69 -7.03 1.89
C GLN A 270 19.00 -6.49 0.63
N LEU A 271 19.74 -6.40 -0.47
CA LEU A 271 19.27 -5.91 -1.75
C LEU A 271 20.02 -6.63 -2.87
N ALA A 272 19.35 -6.94 -3.97
CA ALA A 272 19.98 -7.39 -5.20
C ALA A 272 19.20 -6.91 -6.42
N SER A 273 19.87 -6.41 -7.46
CA SER A 273 19.25 -5.96 -8.69
C SER A 273 20.09 -6.30 -9.94
N TRP A 274 19.40 -6.57 -11.04
CA TRP A 274 19.98 -6.81 -12.34
C TRP A 274 20.69 -5.57 -12.91
N SER A 275 21.79 -5.78 -13.65
CA SER A 275 22.25 -4.78 -14.61
C SER A 275 21.23 -4.65 -15.76
N PRO A 276 21.14 -3.50 -16.46
CA PRO A 276 20.23 -3.34 -17.59
C PRO A 276 20.45 -4.37 -18.71
N SER A 277 21.70 -4.79 -18.95
CA SER A 277 22.10 -5.82 -19.92
C SER A 277 21.87 -7.25 -19.43
N SER A 278 21.47 -7.45 -18.16
CA SER A 278 21.28 -8.77 -17.52
C SER A 278 22.54 -9.63 -17.45
N ASP A 279 23.72 -9.04 -17.56
CA ASP A 279 25.03 -9.72 -17.50
C ASP A 279 25.67 -9.69 -16.12
N ALA A 280 25.12 -8.88 -15.20
CA ALA A 280 25.59 -8.74 -13.83
C ALA A 280 24.44 -8.49 -12.84
N ILE A 281 24.72 -8.72 -11.56
CA ILE A 281 23.82 -8.40 -10.44
C ILE A 281 24.65 -7.64 -9.39
N VAL A 282 24.20 -6.43 -9.03
CA VAL A 282 24.69 -5.73 -7.86
C VAL A 282 23.91 -6.18 -6.64
N PHE A 283 24.56 -6.37 -5.51
CA PHE A 283 23.87 -6.73 -4.27
C PHE A 283 24.55 -6.17 -3.04
N THR A 284 23.79 -5.98 -1.96
CA THR A 284 24.30 -5.50 -0.67
C THR A 284 24.16 -6.58 0.39
N ARG A 285 25.26 -6.82 1.11
CA ARG A 285 25.36 -7.75 2.24
C ARG A 285 26.21 -7.12 3.34
N ASP A 286 25.76 -7.20 4.59
CA ASP A 286 26.42 -6.61 5.74
C ASP A 286 26.78 -5.12 5.50
N ASN A 287 25.84 -4.38 4.88
CA ASN A 287 25.97 -2.97 4.50
C ASN A 287 27.12 -2.66 3.53
N ASN A 288 27.68 -3.68 2.87
CA ASN A 288 28.66 -3.55 1.79
C ASN A 288 28.09 -4.02 0.47
N MET A 289 28.48 -3.33 -0.60
CA MET A 289 28.08 -3.64 -1.97
C MET A 289 29.02 -4.63 -2.63
N PHE A 290 28.45 -5.48 -3.47
CA PHE A 290 29.13 -6.49 -4.26
C PHE A 290 28.54 -6.51 -5.68
N LEU A 291 29.37 -6.97 -6.65
CA LEU A 291 28.96 -7.19 -8.03
C LEU A 291 29.21 -8.64 -8.41
N ARG A 292 28.15 -9.37 -8.82
CA ARG A 292 28.21 -10.70 -9.43
C ARG A 292 28.21 -10.53 -10.94
N LYS A 293 29.32 -10.86 -11.63
CA LYS A 293 29.38 -10.95 -13.10
C LYS A 293 29.04 -12.38 -13.53
N LEU A 294 28.12 -12.53 -14.49
CA LEU A 294 27.62 -13.83 -14.89
C LEU A 294 28.53 -14.57 -15.90
N ASP A 295 29.28 -13.82 -16.68
CA ASP A 295 30.22 -14.36 -17.67
C ASP A 295 31.43 -15.06 -17.04
N SER A 296 31.92 -14.54 -15.93
CA SER A 296 33.11 -14.99 -15.23
C SER A 296 32.83 -15.67 -13.89
N GLU A 297 31.56 -15.76 -13.51
CA GLU A 297 31.11 -16.27 -12.20
C GLU A 297 31.82 -15.59 -11.00
N SER A 298 32.42 -14.41 -11.23
CA SER A 298 33.16 -13.71 -10.21
C SER A 298 32.26 -12.82 -9.36
N VAL A 299 32.58 -12.73 -8.06
CA VAL A 299 31.97 -11.77 -7.11
C VAL A 299 33.05 -10.76 -6.72
N ILE A 300 32.81 -9.49 -7.00
CA ILE A 300 33.70 -8.38 -6.71
C ILE A 300 33.10 -7.60 -5.55
N GLN A 301 33.89 -7.38 -4.50
CA GLN A 301 33.48 -6.49 -3.41
C GLN A 301 33.75 -5.04 -3.79
N ILE A 302 32.70 -4.22 -3.88
CA ILE A 302 32.75 -2.81 -4.25
C ILE A 302 33.16 -1.94 -3.06
N THR A 303 32.45 -2.08 -1.92
CA THR A 303 32.73 -1.30 -0.69
C THR A 303 33.21 -2.20 0.46
N LYS A 304 33.94 -1.61 1.44
CA LYS A 304 34.55 -2.37 2.53
C LYS A 304 34.39 -1.72 3.91
N ASP A 305 33.73 -0.57 3.95
CA ASP A 305 33.54 0.22 5.15
C ASP A 305 32.14 0.07 5.76
N GLY A 306 31.26 -0.74 5.15
CA GLY A 306 29.96 -1.06 5.67
C GLY A 306 30.03 -1.71 7.06
N GLY A 307 29.09 -1.34 7.93
CA GLY A 307 29.04 -1.79 9.32
C GLY A 307 27.72 -1.38 9.99
N SER A 308 27.73 -1.39 11.31
CA SER A 308 26.53 -1.06 12.10
C SER A 308 26.04 0.39 11.96
N GLU A 309 26.88 1.30 11.49
CA GLU A 309 26.61 2.73 11.39
C GLU A 309 26.90 3.30 9.99
N LEU A 310 27.36 2.45 9.06
CA LEU A 310 27.71 2.85 7.69
C LEU A 310 27.02 1.91 6.70
N PHE A 311 26.21 2.46 5.83
CA PHE A 311 25.41 1.72 4.85
C PHE A 311 25.83 2.10 3.44
N ASN A 312 25.98 1.12 2.56
CA ASN A 312 26.31 1.34 1.17
C ASN A 312 25.26 0.67 0.29
N GLY A 313 24.57 1.45 -0.57
CA GLY A 313 23.60 0.97 -1.54
C GLY A 313 22.25 0.55 -0.97
N VAL A 314 22.09 0.60 0.34
CA VAL A 314 20.81 0.46 1.06
C VAL A 314 20.67 1.64 2.02
N PRO A 315 19.44 2.12 2.27
CA PRO A 315 19.21 3.21 3.21
C PRO A 315 19.37 2.74 4.66
N ASP A 316 19.61 3.69 5.57
CA ASP A 316 19.35 3.54 6.99
C ASP A 316 17.84 3.67 7.27
N TRP A 317 17.43 3.54 8.54
CA TRP A 317 16.01 3.62 8.89
C TRP A 317 15.37 4.96 8.49
N VAL A 318 16.06 6.09 8.63
CA VAL A 318 15.51 7.42 8.32
C VAL A 318 15.24 7.57 6.83
N TYR A 319 16.21 7.21 5.99
CA TYR A 319 16.05 7.28 4.53
C TYR A 319 15.08 6.24 4.01
N GLU A 320 15.02 5.04 4.62
CA GLU A 320 14.05 4.01 4.26
C GLU A 320 12.62 4.46 4.51
N GLU A 321 12.35 5.00 5.71
CA GLU A 321 10.99 5.33 6.17
C GLU A 321 10.51 6.67 5.65
N GLU A 322 11.37 7.71 5.69
CA GLU A 322 10.96 9.10 5.56
C GLU A 322 11.35 9.73 4.20
N VAL A 323 12.34 9.17 3.49
CA VAL A 323 12.82 9.76 2.24
C VAL A 323 12.42 8.93 1.03
N PHE A 324 12.79 7.64 0.98
CA PHE A 324 12.58 6.82 -0.21
C PHE A 324 11.28 5.99 -0.17
N GLY A 325 10.74 5.72 1.01
CA GLY A 325 9.65 4.74 1.13
C GLY A 325 10.03 3.38 0.55
N GLY A 326 11.32 3.01 0.60
CA GLY A 326 11.90 1.86 -0.08
C GLY A 326 13.22 1.40 0.52
N ASN A 327 13.69 0.22 0.12
CA ASN A 327 14.90 -0.42 0.65
C ASN A 327 16.11 -0.32 -0.26
N SER A 328 16.06 0.43 -1.35
CA SER A 328 17.16 0.60 -2.32
C SER A 328 17.72 2.01 -2.27
N ALA A 329 19.05 2.11 -2.26
CA ALA A 329 19.81 3.33 -2.49
C ALA A 329 20.88 3.08 -3.57
N THR A 330 20.50 2.34 -4.64
CA THR A 330 21.39 1.89 -5.72
C THR A 330 20.70 2.06 -7.07
N TRP A 331 21.39 2.69 -8.03
CA TRP A 331 20.86 3.01 -9.37
C TRP A 331 21.90 2.68 -10.45
N TRP A 332 21.56 1.77 -11.35
CA TRP A 332 22.37 1.48 -12.53
C TRP A 332 22.24 2.58 -13.58
N SER A 333 23.34 2.92 -14.27
CA SER A 333 23.26 3.65 -15.53
C SER A 333 22.62 2.77 -16.62
N GLU A 334 21.94 3.36 -17.59
CA GLU A 334 21.22 2.63 -18.64
C GLU A 334 22.15 1.70 -19.45
N ASP A 335 23.42 2.12 -19.66
CA ASP A 335 24.44 1.33 -20.36
C ASP A 335 25.16 0.28 -19.48
N GLY A 336 24.85 0.24 -18.16
CA GLY A 336 25.49 -0.65 -17.22
C GLY A 336 26.96 -0.34 -16.90
N GLU A 337 27.50 0.80 -17.34
CA GLU A 337 28.91 1.18 -17.12
C GLU A 337 29.16 1.73 -15.70
N TYR A 338 28.13 2.32 -15.08
CA TYR A 338 28.20 2.89 -13.73
C TYR A 338 27.05 2.42 -12.83
N ILE A 339 27.34 2.41 -11.53
CA ILE A 339 26.36 2.28 -10.46
C ILE A 339 26.45 3.52 -9.58
N ALA A 340 25.40 4.30 -9.48
CA ALA A 340 25.25 5.34 -8.47
C ALA A 340 24.71 4.69 -7.19
N PHE A 341 25.18 5.11 -6.02
CA PHE A 341 24.67 4.62 -4.75
C PHE A 341 24.89 5.62 -3.61
N LEU A 342 24.05 5.59 -2.62
CA LEU A 342 24.27 6.35 -1.40
C LEU A 342 25.16 5.57 -0.43
N ARG A 343 26.11 6.29 0.14
CA ARG A 343 26.81 5.95 1.37
C ARG A 343 26.22 6.78 2.50
N THR A 344 25.58 6.11 3.43
CA THR A 344 24.90 6.73 4.57
C THR A 344 25.72 6.50 5.83
N ASP A 345 25.97 7.57 6.60
CA ASP A 345 26.68 7.56 7.88
C ASP A 345 25.73 8.03 9.00
N GLU A 346 25.30 7.11 9.85
CA GLU A 346 24.47 7.39 11.02
C GLU A 346 25.25 7.43 12.35
N SER A 347 26.59 7.50 12.30
CA SER A 347 27.43 7.47 13.51
C SER A 347 27.11 8.59 14.50
N ALA A 348 26.73 9.77 14.00
CA ALA A 348 26.33 10.92 14.82
C ALA A 348 24.88 10.84 15.32
N VAL A 349 24.06 9.91 14.80
CA VAL A 349 22.65 9.78 15.19
C VAL A 349 22.56 9.15 16.59
N PRO A 350 21.79 9.75 17.53
CA PRO A 350 21.61 9.17 18.85
C PRO A 350 20.83 7.85 18.80
N THR A 351 21.03 7.01 19.81
CA THR A 351 20.27 5.76 19.97
C THR A 351 19.00 5.95 20.78
N PHE A 352 17.99 5.15 20.49
CA PHE A 352 16.76 5.05 21.24
C PHE A 352 16.46 3.59 21.61
N PRO A 353 16.13 3.30 22.90
CA PRO A 353 15.86 1.93 23.35
C PRO A 353 14.44 1.50 22.95
N VAL A 354 14.33 0.51 22.08
CA VAL A 354 13.04 -0.10 21.67
C VAL A 354 12.85 -1.42 22.40
N GLN A 355 11.67 -1.59 22.98
CA GLN A 355 11.28 -2.77 23.76
C GLN A 355 10.47 -3.75 22.90
N TYR A 356 10.95 -4.98 22.81
CA TYR A 356 10.28 -6.07 22.08
C TYR A 356 9.62 -7.02 23.08
N PHE A 357 8.28 -6.91 23.21
CA PHE A 357 7.51 -7.69 24.19
C PHE A 357 7.14 -9.09 23.70
N LEU A 358 6.82 -9.22 22.40
CA LEU A 358 6.30 -10.45 21.82
C LEU A 358 7.34 -11.25 21.03
N SER A 359 8.45 -10.64 20.71
CA SER A 359 9.52 -11.27 19.92
C SER A 359 10.87 -11.02 20.59
N ARG A 360 11.86 -11.83 20.18
CA ARG A 360 13.25 -11.63 20.59
C ARG A 360 14.11 -11.60 19.33
N PRO A 361 14.27 -10.43 18.73
CA PRO A 361 15.00 -10.27 17.46
C PRO A 361 16.45 -10.75 17.51
N SER A 362 17.08 -10.78 18.71
CA SER A 362 18.42 -11.34 18.86
C SER A 362 18.48 -12.86 18.75
N GLY A 363 17.35 -13.58 18.77
CA GLY A 363 17.27 -15.03 18.87
C GLY A 363 17.78 -15.62 20.18
N LYS A 364 18.21 -14.77 21.12
CA LYS A 364 18.75 -15.23 22.41
C LYS A 364 17.64 -15.55 23.40
N LYS A 365 17.80 -16.65 24.13
CA LYS A 365 16.91 -16.97 25.25
C LYS A 365 17.09 -15.93 26.37
N PRO A 366 16.01 -15.55 27.09
CA PRO A 366 16.12 -14.67 28.24
C PRO A 366 16.96 -15.33 29.33
N LYS A 367 17.59 -14.51 30.16
CA LYS A 367 18.25 -15.02 31.36
C LYS A 367 17.20 -15.56 32.34
N PRO A 368 17.55 -16.56 33.16
CA PRO A 368 16.64 -17.04 34.21
C PRO A 368 16.15 -15.90 35.11
N GLY A 369 14.82 -15.75 35.22
CA GLY A 369 14.16 -14.66 35.93
C GLY A 369 13.85 -13.43 35.11
N GLU A 370 14.26 -13.37 33.83
CA GLU A 370 13.98 -12.28 32.89
C GLU A 370 13.00 -12.69 31.78
N GLU A 371 12.31 -13.83 31.92
CA GLU A 371 11.43 -14.40 30.89
C GLU A 371 10.27 -13.47 30.54
N ASN A 372 9.78 -12.71 31.50
CA ASN A 372 8.65 -11.79 31.34
C ASN A 372 9.07 -10.35 31.00
N TYR A 373 10.37 -10.08 30.84
CA TYR A 373 10.86 -8.77 30.47
C TYR A 373 11.09 -8.71 28.97
N PRO A 374 10.83 -7.55 28.33
CA PRO A 374 11.08 -7.38 26.91
C PRO A 374 12.57 -7.45 26.59
N GLU A 375 12.90 -7.85 25.37
CA GLU A 375 14.22 -7.57 24.83
C GLU A 375 14.32 -6.09 24.49
N VAL A 376 15.39 -5.41 24.92
CA VAL A 376 15.64 -4.01 24.58
C VAL A 376 16.73 -3.95 23.53
N ARG A 377 16.48 -3.24 22.44
CA ARG A 377 17.48 -2.94 21.40
C ARG A 377 17.64 -1.44 21.26
N ASP A 378 18.89 -0.99 21.29
CA ASP A 378 19.24 0.38 20.96
C ASP A 378 19.26 0.54 19.44
N ILE A 379 18.42 1.44 18.94
CA ILE A 379 18.26 1.72 17.51
C ILE A 379 18.67 3.16 17.28
N LYS A 380 19.41 3.45 16.20
CA LYS A 380 19.70 4.81 15.77
C LYS A 380 18.40 5.48 15.38
N TYR A 381 18.02 6.55 16.07
CA TYR A 381 16.77 7.25 15.89
C TYR A 381 16.92 8.74 16.22
N PRO A 382 16.90 9.62 15.21
CA PRO A 382 17.05 11.05 15.43
C PRO A 382 15.73 11.64 15.92
N LYS A 383 15.68 12.07 17.18
CA LYS A 383 14.58 12.89 17.68
C LYS A 383 14.65 14.29 17.11
N ALA A 384 13.56 15.05 17.23
CA ALA A 384 13.52 16.47 16.84
C ALA A 384 14.71 17.24 17.41
N GLY A 385 15.47 17.95 16.57
CA GLY A 385 16.69 18.67 16.94
C GLY A 385 17.98 17.85 16.98
N ALA A 386 17.93 16.50 16.92
CA ALA A 386 19.12 15.65 16.89
C ALA A 386 19.77 15.60 15.48
N PRO A 387 21.04 15.20 15.33
CA PRO A 387 21.64 14.99 14.01
C PRO A 387 20.90 13.93 13.21
N ASN A 388 20.66 14.19 11.92
CA ASN A 388 20.24 13.20 10.95
C ASN A 388 21.44 12.37 10.46
N PRO A 389 21.21 11.21 9.82
CA PRO A 389 22.23 10.55 9.01
C PRO A 389 22.74 11.49 7.93
N THR A 390 24.05 11.43 7.64
CA THR A 390 24.61 12.16 6.52
C THR A 390 24.79 11.23 5.33
N VAL A 391 24.48 11.71 4.13
CA VAL A 391 24.54 10.92 2.91
C VAL A 391 25.52 11.50 1.91
N THR A 392 26.21 10.62 1.19
CA THR A 392 27.11 10.98 0.09
C THR A 392 26.77 10.13 -1.12
N LEU A 393 26.45 10.78 -2.25
CA LEU A 393 26.27 10.10 -3.53
C LEU A 393 27.66 9.67 -4.05
N GLN A 394 27.80 8.38 -4.28
CA GLN A 394 29.01 7.76 -4.82
C GLN A 394 28.69 7.02 -6.12
N PHE A 395 29.72 6.82 -6.91
CA PHE A 395 29.67 6.13 -8.19
C PHE A 395 30.68 5.01 -8.22
N TYR A 396 30.30 3.87 -8.79
CA TYR A 396 31.21 2.77 -9.08
C TYR A 396 31.36 2.63 -10.59
N ASP A 397 32.59 2.75 -11.10
CA ASP A 397 32.97 2.46 -12.48
C ASP A 397 33.19 0.95 -12.63
N VAL A 398 32.28 0.28 -13.34
CA VAL A 398 32.25 -1.19 -13.48
C VAL A 398 33.47 -1.72 -14.24
N ALA A 399 33.97 -0.95 -15.22
CA ALA A 399 35.13 -1.34 -16.02
C ALA A 399 36.43 -1.15 -15.26
N LYS A 400 36.57 -0.04 -14.50
CA LYS A 400 37.79 0.28 -13.75
C LYS A 400 37.83 -0.34 -12.35
N ASN A 401 36.70 -0.82 -11.85
CA ASN A 401 36.53 -1.30 -10.46
C ASN A 401 36.96 -0.20 -9.44
N GLU A 402 36.45 1.00 -9.65
CA GLU A 402 36.80 2.20 -8.88
C GLU A 402 35.52 2.85 -8.30
N VAL A 403 35.52 3.13 -6.99
CA VAL A 403 34.53 3.96 -6.33
C VAL A 403 35.04 5.40 -6.25
N PHE A 404 34.18 6.36 -6.60
CA PHE A 404 34.50 7.79 -6.51
C PHE A 404 33.27 8.63 -6.20
N SER A 405 33.48 9.85 -5.73
CA SER A 405 32.41 10.87 -5.55
C SER A 405 32.59 11.99 -6.58
N VAL A 406 31.48 12.70 -6.82
CA VAL A 406 31.45 13.90 -7.69
C VAL A 406 31.41 15.14 -6.80
N LYS A 407 32.27 16.12 -7.13
CA LYS A 407 32.27 17.40 -6.41
C LYS A 407 31.16 18.29 -7.00
N ILE A 408 30.26 18.78 -6.12
CA ILE A 408 29.22 19.72 -6.48
C ILE A 408 29.66 21.14 -6.13
N GLU A 409 29.40 22.07 -7.06
CA GLU A 409 29.52 23.51 -6.78
C GLU A 409 28.22 24.01 -6.18
N ASP A 410 28.32 24.80 -5.11
CA ASP A 410 27.17 25.40 -4.40
C ASP A 410 26.19 24.36 -3.81
N ASP A 411 26.74 23.31 -3.21
CA ASP A 411 25.98 22.27 -2.51
C ASP A 411 25.46 22.73 -1.14
N PHE A 412 24.51 21.98 -0.56
CA PHE A 412 24.18 22.09 0.85
C PHE A 412 25.34 21.57 1.75
N MET A 413 25.39 22.02 2.99
CA MET A 413 26.24 21.37 3.99
C MET A 413 25.71 19.96 4.28
N ASP A 414 26.60 19.00 4.50
CA ASP A 414 26.22 17.59 4.72
C ASP A 414 25.19 17.39 5.84
N ALA A 415 25.22 18.20 6.90
CA ALA A 415 24.27 18.11 8.01
C ALA A 415 22.87 18.70 7.69
N ASP A 416 22.75 19.43 6.59
CA ASP A 416 21.53 20.10 6.15
C ASP A 416 20.95 19.51 4.87
N ARG A 417 21.71 18.65 4.18
CA ARG A 417 21.31 18.06 2.90
C ARG A 417 20.49 16.81 3.05
N LEU A 418 19.39 16.74 2.32
CA LEU A 418 18.60 15.53 2.03
C LEU A 418 18.63 15.27 0.54
N ILE A 419 19.14 14.11 0.11
CA ILE A 419 19.06 13.65 -1.28
C ILE A 419 17.76 12.88 -1.43
N THR A 420 16.81 13.42 -2.19
CA THR A 420 15.47 12.86 -2.31
C THR A 420 15.27 12.03 -3.56
N GLU A 421 16.03 12.28 -4.65
CA GLU A 421 15.89 11.52 -5.90
C GLU A 421 17.16 11.56 -6.73
N ILE A 422 17.50 10.44 -7.39
CA ILE A 422 18.65 10.32 -8.29
C ILE A 422 18.18 9.73 -9.62
N ILE A 423 18.42 10.43 -10.74
CA ILE A 423 17.96 10.03 -12.07
C ILE A 423 19.15 10.06 -13.04
N TRP A 424 19.43 8.94 -13.68
CA TRP A 424 20.36 8.92 -14.82
C TRP A 424 19.76 9.67 -16.01
N ALA A 425 20.52 10.60 -16.55
CA ALA A 425 20.10 11.48 -17.64
C ALA A 425 20.94 11.22 -18.88
N GLY A 426 20.46 10.35 -19.74
CA GLY A 426 20.92 10.13 -21.09
C GLY A 426 22.25 9.40 -21.24
N ARG A 427 22.60 9.24 -22.52
CA ARG A 427 23.84 8.57 -22.98
C ARG A 427 25.10 9.31 -22.61
N SER A 428 25.01 10.55 -22.14
CA SER A 428 26.13 11.43 -21.78
C SER A 428 26.67 11.22 -20.38
N LYS A 429 26.19 10.19 -19.65
CA LYS A 429 26.59 9.86 -18.28
C LYS A 429 26.40 11.01 -17.30
N GLN A 430 25.31 11.70 -17.49
CA GLN A 430 24.85 12.73 -16.57
C GLN A 430 23.84 12.15 -15.58
N VAL A 431 23.81 12.78 -14.39
CA VAL A 431 22.85 12.43 -13.33
C VAL A 431 22.18 13.70 -12.85
N ILE A 432 20.86 13.66 -12.76
CA ILE A 432 20.06 14.67 -12.06
C ILE A 432 19.87 14.19 -10.63
N VAL A 433 20.14 15.07 -9.67
CA VAL A 433 19.92 14.82 -8.25
C VAL A 433 18.98 15.90 -7.73
N ARG A 434 17.93 15.48 -7.06
CA ARG A 434 17.06 16.39 -6.29
C ARG A 434 17.50 16.37 -4.84
N GLU A 435 17.71 17.54 -4.30
CA GLU A 435 18.12 17.76 -2.93
C GLU A 435 17.29 18.82 -2.26
N THR A 436 16.96 18.62 -0.98
CA THR A 436 16.40 19.67 -0.14
C THR A 436 17.30 19.95 1.05
N ASN A 437 17.14 21.13 1.64
CA ASN A 437 17.62 21.33 2.99
C ASN A 437 16.79 20.50 3.98
N ARG A 438 17.25 20.40 5.22
CA ARG A 438 16.64 19.61 6.28
C ARG A 438 15.19 20.03 6.60
N GLU A 439 14.84 21.28 6.39
CA GLU A 439 13.49 21.82 6.61
C GLU A 439 12.57 21.62 5.41
N SER A 440 13.07 21.02 4.31
CA SER A 440 12.34 20.76 3.07
C SER A 440 11.67 22.00 2.47
N ASP A 441 12.23 23.19 2.71
CA ASP A 441 11.70 24.45 2.20
C ASP A 441 12.56 25.10 1.10
N LEU A 442 13.77 24.53 0.87
CA LEU A 442 14.67 24.90 -0.20
C LEU A 442 15.02 23.68 -1.03
N LEU A 443 14.62 23.68 -2.31
CA LEU A 443 14.94 22.61 -3.28
C LEU A 443 16.08 23.04 -4.18
N LYS A 444 17.07 22.17 -4.37
CA LYS A 444 18.08 22.27 -5.42
C LYS A 444 17.96 21.07 -6.38
N VAL A 445 18.07 21.35 -7.67
CA VAL A 445 18.30 20.32 -8.70
C VAL A 445 19.73 20.44 -9.17
N VAL A 446 20.49 19.38 -8.97
CA VAL A 446 21.91 19.33 -9.30
C VAL A 446 22.10 18.46 -10.55
N LEU A 447 22.82 18.98 -11.53
CA LEU A 447 23.24 18.23 -12.72
C LEU A 447 24.71 17.82 -12.54
N MET A 448 24.99 16.53 -12.54
CA MET A 448 26.33 15.95 -12.41
C MET A 448 26.81 15.38 -13.73
N ASP A 449 28.06 15.62 -14.07
CA ASP A 449 28.83 14.93 -15.11
C ASP A 449 29.72 13.89 -14.44
N VAL A 450 29.37 12.63 -14.60
CA VAL A 450 30.03 11.50 -13.90
C VAL A 450 31.44 11.26 -14.47
N GLU A 451 31.65 11.42 -15.76
CA GLU A 451 32.98 11.26 -16.39
C GLU A 451 33.94 12.37 -15.98
N ARG A 452 33.46 13.62 -15.93
CA ARG A 452 34.27 14.76 -15.50
C ARG A 452 34.37 14.90 -13.99
N ARG A 453 33.55 14.14 -13.25
CA ARG A 453 33.44 14.16 -11.78
C ARG A 453 33.15 15.56 -11.24
N SER A 454 32.23 16.28 -11.90
CA SER A 454 31.82 17.64 -11.54
C SER A 454 30.30 17.79 -11.56
N GLY A 455 29.74 18.54 -10.63
CA GLY A 455 28.32 18.83 -10.54
C GLY A 455 28.06 20.30 -10.28
N LYS A 456 26.91 20.80 -10.74
CA LYS A 456 26.46 22.17 -10.50
C LYS A 456 24.94 22.18 -10.21
N THR A 457 24.52 23.08 -9.34
CA THR A 457 23.10 23.40 -9.17
C THR A 457 22.57 24.10 -10.43
N VAL A 458 21.51 23.56 -11.03
CA VAL A 458 20.89 24.09 -12.25
C VAL A 458 19.53 24.74 -11.99
N ARG A 459 18.88 24.41 -10.86
CA ARG A 459 17.62 25.01 -10.44
C ARG A 459 17.59 25.10 -8.91
N THR A 460 17.09 26.20 -8.39
CA THR A 460 16.81 26.39 -6.96
C THR A 460 15.38 26.94 -6.82
N VAL A 461 14.62 26.38 -5.88
CA VAL A 461 13.26 26.85 -5.56
C VAL A 461 13.14 27.01 -4.05
N ASP A 462 12.68 28.19 -3.60
CA ASP A 462 12.45 28.51 -2.21
C ASP A 462 10.94 28.68 -1.97
N VAL A 463 10.33 27.75 -1.24
CA VAL A 463 8.89 27.80 -0.97
C VAL A 463 8.52 28.88 0.04
N ASN A 464 9.44 29.37 0.87
CA ASN A 464 9.17 30.48 1.77
C ASN A 464 8.87 31.77 0.99
N ALA A 465 9.44 31.88 -0.22
CA ALA A 465 9.15 32.98 -1.13
C ALA A 465 7.84 32.78 -1.93
N LEU A 466 7.30 31.57 -1.98
CA LEU A 466 6.08 31.21 -2.71
C LEU A 466 4.84 31.19 -1.81
N ASP A 467 4.80 30.29 -0.85
CA ASP A 467 3.61 30.01 -0.03
C ASP A 467 3.94 29.67 1.44
N GLY A 468 5.23 29.60 1.80
CA GLY A 468 5.66 29.25 3.15
C GLY A 468 5.43 27.78 3.53
N GLY A 469 5.13 26.91 2.55
CA GLY A 469 4.95 25.48 2.75
C GLY A 469 6.27 24.70 2.74
N TRP A 470 6.22 23.48 2.26
CA TRP A 470 7.36 22.55 2.13
C TRP A 470 7.34 21.82 0.79
N PHE A 471 8.46 21.19 0.45
CA PHE A 471 8.52 20.22 -0.65
C PHE A 471 8.20 18.82 -0.12
N GLU A 472 7.25 18.16 -0.74
CA GLU A 472 7.01 16.74 -0.55
C GLU A 472 8.07 15.95 -1.33
N VAL A 473 8.49 14.81 -0.78
CA VAL A 473 9.37 13.90 -1.50
C VAL A 473 8.62 13.37 -2.72
N SER A 474 9.24 13.47 -3.90
CA SER A 474 8.71 12.95 -5.16
C SER A 474 9.82 12.15 -5.84
N GLU A 475 9.51 10.95 -6.28
CA GLU A 475 10.41 10.05 -7.04
C GLU A 475 9.91 9.86 -8.47
N GLN A 476 9.21 10.85 -9.03
CA GLN A 476 8.56 10.76 -10.34
C GLN A 476 9.25 11.59 -11.42
N THR A 477 10.43 12.16 -11.15
CA THR A 477 11.18 12.89 -12.17
C THR A 477 11.56 11.93 -13.30
N THR A 478 11.16 12.24 -14.53
CA THR A 478 11.35 11.37 -15.68
C THR A 478 12.28 12.02 -16.71
N PHE A 479 13.37 11.34 -17.04
CA PHE A 479 14.29 11.77 -18.09
C PHE A 479 13.65 11.62 -19.47
N ILE A 480 13.88 12.63 -20.34
CA ILE A 480 13.39 12.69 -21.73
C ILE A 480 14.58 12.82 -22.66
N PRO A 481 14.91 11.80 -23.43
CA PRO A 481 16.04 11.85 -24.37
C PRO A 481 15.75 12.78 -25.55
N SER A 482 16.81 13.41 -26.05
CA SER A 482 16.76 14.18 -27.30
C SER A 482 16.45 13.26 -28.47
N ASP A 483 15.57 13.73 -29.34
CA ASP A 483 15.31 13.18 -30.67
C ASP A 483 14.93 14.31 -31.61
N PRO A 484 15.91 14.85 -32.38
CA PRO A 484 15.61 15.94 -33.31
C PRO A 484 14.61 15.57 -34.41
N GLY A 485 14.48 14.27 -34.75
CA GLY A 485 13.51 13.77 -35.72
C GLY A 485 12.06 13.97 -35.23
N ASP A 486 11.84 13.82 -33.94
CA ASP A 486 10.57 13.99 -33.27
C ASP A 486 10.43 15.35 -32.57
N GLY A 487 11.31 16.32 -32.89
CA GLY A 487 11.25 17.70 -32.40
C GLY A 487 11.88 17.93 -31.02
N ARG A 488 12.44 16.91 -30.38
CA ARG A 488 13.16 17.02 -29.08
C ARG A 488 14.64 17.35 -29.37
N MET A 489 14.96 18.63 -29.42
CA MET A 489 16.31 19.09 -29.81
C MET A 489 17.39 18.82 -28.77
N HIS A 490 17.02 18.72 -27.49
CA HIS A 490 17.91 18.52 -26.35
C HIS A 490 17.33 17.50 -25.37
N ASP A 491 18.19 16.87 -24.60
CA ASP A 491 17.78 16.11 -23.44
C ASP A 491 17.04 17.00 -22.45
N GLY A 492 16.10 16.42 -21.73
CA GLY A 492 15.31 17.15 -20.76
C GLY A 492 14.77 16.22 -19.68
N TYR A 493 13.94 16.74 -18.80
CA TYR A 493 13.24 15.98 -17.79
C TYR A 493 11.87 16.58 -17.47
N ILE A 494 10.95 15.76 -17.06
CA ILE A 494 9.65 16.17 -16.51
C ILE A 494 9.74 16.09 -15.00
N ASP A 495 9.21 17.12 -14.33
CA ASP A 495 9.16 17.22 -12.89
C ASP A 495 7.82 17.81 -12.45
N THR A 496 7.41 17.52 -11.22
CA THR A 496 6.28 18.22 -10.58
C THR A 496 6.76 19.54 -10.02
N VAL A 497 6.01 20.61 -10.33
CA VAL A 497 6.31 21.98 -9.89
C VAL A 497 5.09 22.63 -9.24
N ILE A 498 5.34 23.57 -8.34
CA ILE A 498 4.31 24.41 -7.77
C ILE A 498 3.95 25.51 -8.77
N HIS A 499 2.71 25.52 -9.26
CA HIS A 499 2.20 26.52 -10.18
C HIS A 499 0.85 27.06 -9.71
N GLU A 500 0.77 28.36 -9.45
CA GLU A 500 -0.44 29.03 -8.95
C GLU A 500 -1.05 28.37 -7.69
N GLY A 501 -0.21 27.82 -6.82
CA GLY A 501 -0.62 27.16 -5.56
C GLY A 501 -1.11 25.71 -5.70
N TYR A 502 -0.84 25.07 -6.84
CA TYR A 502 -1.18 23.67 -7.12
C TYR A 502 0.02 22.93 -7.70
N ASP A 503 0.04 21.59 -7.57
CA ASP A 503 1.11 20.74 -8.09
C ASP A 503 0.80 20.37 -9.54
N HIS A 504 1.72 20.70 -10.46
CA HIS A 504 1.58 20.53 -11.90
C HIS A 504 2.82 19.96 -12.56
N LEU A 505 2.66 19.32 -13.73
CA LEU A 505 3.77 18.82 -14.54
C LEU A 505 4.44 19.94 -15.33
N ALA A 506 5.77 19.90 -15.37
CA ALA A 506 6.60 20.80 -16.14
C ALA A 506 7.74 20.05 -16.84
N TYR A 507 8.04 20.43 -18.09
CA TYR A 507 9.11 19.89 -18.90
C TYR A 507 10.28 20.86 -18.98
N PHE A 508 11.45 20.45 -18.48
CA PHE A 508 12.70 21.21 -18.50
C PHE A 508 13.60 20.68 -19.60
N THR A 509 13.94 21.52 -20.56
CA THR A 509 14.84 21.19 -21.68
C THR A 509 15.57 22.45 -22.17
N PRO A 510 16.93 22.44 -22.36
CA PRO A 510 17.89 21.41 -21.95
C PRO A 510 17.90 21.11 -20.43
N LEU A 511 18.69 20.10 -20.00
CA LEU A 511 18.78 19.66 -18.60
C LEU A 511 19.16 20.78 -17.61
N ASP A 512 19.90 21.79 -18.07
CA ASP A 512 20.31 22.93 -17.24
C ASP A 512 19.45 24.18 -17.41
N ASN A 513 18.32 24.08 -18.11
CA ASN A 513 17.36 25.18 -18.24
C ASN A 513 16.45 25.27 -17.01
N PRO A 514 16.48 26.37 -16.22
CA PRO A 514 15.61 26.51 -15.06
C PRO A 514 14.17 26.91 -15.40
N ASN A 515 13.89 27.28 -16.66
CA ASN A 515 12.60 27.76 -17.12
C ASN A 515 11.84 26.69 -17.89
N PRO A 516 10.81 26.04 -17.30
CA PRO A 516 10.13 24.93 -17.92
C PRO A 516 9.05 25.34 -18.94
N ILE A 517 8.65 24.35 -19.73
CA ILE A 517 7.36 24.34 -20.43
C ILE A 517 6.34 23.72 -19.46
N LEU A 518 5.32 24.48 -19.07
CA LEU A 518 4.24 23.94 -18.25
C LEU A 518 3.41 22.97 -19.10
N LEU A 519 3.25 21.73 -18.62
CA LEU A 519 2.45 20.71 -19.30
C LEU A 519 0.99 20.75 -18.83
N THR A 520 0.79 21.07 -17.55
CA THR A 520 -0.53 21.16 -16.94
C THR A 520 -0.67 22.46 -16.15
N SER A 521 -1.90 22.91 -15.95
CA SER A 521 -2.21 24.11 -15.14
C SER A 521 -3.68 24.13 -14.73
N GLY A 522 -4.02 24.94 -13.74
CA GLY A 522 -5.39 25.13 -13.26
C GLY A 522 -5.54 24.90 -11.75
N LYS A 523 -6.78 24.96 -11.24
CA LYS A 523 -7.07 24.73 -9.80
C LYS A 523 -7.35 23.26 -9.51
N TRP A 524 -6.37 22.43 -9.75
CA TRP A 524 -6.38 20.99 -9.54
C TRP A 524 -4.93 20.48 -9.49
N GLU A 525 -4.69 19.28 -9.06
CA GLU A 525 -3.34 18.73 -8.87
C GLU A 525 -3.13 17.46 -9.67
N VAL A 526 -1.90 17.27 -10.17
CA VAL A 526 -1.43 15.96 -10.63
C VAL A 526 -1.18 15.06 -9.41
N VAL A 527 -1.27 13.75 -9.60
CA VAL A 527 -1.10 12.76 -8.54
C VAL A 527 -0.06 11.76 -9.01
N ASP A 528 1.03 11.63 -8.26
CA ASP A 528 2.11 10.68 -8.56
C ASP A 528 2.50 10.68 -10.06
N ALA A 529 2.91 11.82 -10.54
CA ALA A 529 3.02 12.09 -11.98
C ALA A 529 4.42 12.61 -12.37
N PRO A 530 4.89 12.28 -13.61
CA PRO A 530 4.19 11.54 -14.65
C PRO A 530 4.15 10.03 -14.38
N SER A 531 3.13 9.34 -14.89
CA SER A 531 3.04 7.87 -14.78
C SER A 531 3.91 7.15 -15.83
N VAL A 532 3.90 7.65 -17.07
CA VAL A 532 4.76 7.19 -18.18
C VAL A 532 4.83 8.26 -19.28
N VAL A 533 5.86 8.21 -20.08
CA VAL A 533 6.02 9.05 -21.28
C VAL A 533 6.13 8.19 -22.53
N ASP A 534 5.16 8.33 -23.43
CA ASP A 534 5.22 7.77 -24.79
C ASP A 534 6.10 8.66 -25.66
N LEU A 535 7.36 8.29 -25.75
CA LEU A 535 8.37 9.05 -26.51
C LEU A 535 8.11 9.07 -28.03
N LYS A 536 7.42 8.06 -28.58
CA LYS A 536 7.10 7.96 -30.01
C LYS A 536 6.04 8.98 -30.44
N ASN A 537 5.12 9.28 -29.52
CA ASN A 537 4.04 10.22 -29.79
C ASN A 537 4.18 11.54 -29.01
N ASN A 538 5.23 11.71 -28.24
CA ASN A 538 5.47 12.87 -27.36
C ASN A 538 4.31 13.13 -26.40
N LEU A 539 3.75 12.07 -25.81
CA LEU A 539 2.63 12.13 -24.88
C LEU A 539 3.08 11.78 -23.46
N VAL A 540 2.57 12.50 -22.50
CA VAL A 540 2.77 12.27 -21.06
C VAL A 540 1.46 11.81 -20.47
N TYR A 541 1.46 10.65 -19.82
CA TYR A 541 0.30 10.09 -19.15
C TYR A 541 0.41 10.30 -17.62
N PHE A 542 -0.71 10.60 -16.98
CA PHE A 542 -0.73 10.88 -15.55
C PHE A 542 -2.13 10.73 -14.95
N ILE A 543 -2.20 10.65 -13.62
CA ILE A 543 -3.43 10.76 -12.83
C ILE A 543 -3.58 12.20 -12.35
N GLY A 544 -4.81 12.71 -12.30
CA GLY A 544 -5.09 14.06 -11.82
C GLY A 544 -6.46 14.20 -11.17
N THR A 545 -6.64 15.32 -10.44
CA THR A 545 -7.85 15.67 -9.69
C THR A 545 -8.72 16.70 -10.41
N LYS A 546 -8.54 16.86 -11.74
CA LYS A 546 -9.13 17.92 -12.54
C LYS A 546 -10.67 18.03 -12.43
N GLU A 547 -11.36 16.90 -12.34
CA GLU A 547 -12.83 16.88 -12.23
C GLU A 547 -13.31 17.19 -10.80
N SER A 548 -12.57 16.72 -9.79
CA SER A 548 -12.83 16.97 -8.37
C SER A 548 -11.65 16.50 -7.52
N SER A 549 -11.35 17.22 -6.44
CA SER A 549 -10.31 16.82 -5.48
C SER A 549 -10.51 15.43 -4.87
N ILE A 550 -11.75 14.94 -4.82
CA ILE A 550 -12.11 13.62 -4.26
C ILE A 550 -12.23 12.51 -5.33
N GLN A 551 -11.87 12.81 -6.58
CA GLN A 551 -11.85 11.87 -7.69
C GLN A 551 -10.43 11.74 -8.25
N ARG A 552 -10.18 10.66 -8.99
CA ARG A 552 -8.95 10.41 -9.74
C ARG A 552 -9.31 9.95 -11.13
N HIS A 553 -8.77 10.63 -12.13
CA HIS A 553 -8.94 10.26 -13.54
C HIS A 553 -7.59 10.23 -14.23
N ALA A 554 -7.45 9.35 -15.24
CA ALA A 554 -6.25 9.26 -16.06
C ALA A 554 -6.36 10.23 -17.25
N TYR A 555 -5.25 10.91 -17.54
CA TYR A 555 -5.13 11.92 -18.58
C TYR A 555 -3.87 11.69 -19.41
N CYS A 556 -3.83 12.31 -20.60
CA CYS A 556 -2.62 12.51 -21.34
C CYS A 556 -2.49 13.98 -21.79
N VAL A 557 -1.25 14.42 -22.01
CA VAL A 557 -0.92 15.75 -22.53
C VAL A 557 0.32 15.66 -23.42
N ASN A 558 0.42 16.51 -24.45
CA ASN A 558 1.63 16.61 -25.26
C ASN A 558 2.79 17.24 -24.49
N LEU A 559 4.04 16.89 -24.83
CA LEU A 559 5.27 17.49 -24.26
C LEU A 559 5.39 19.00 -24.47
N ASN A 560 4.56 19.60 -25.31
CA ASN A 560 4.47 21.05 -25.48
C ASN A 560 3.34 21.70 -24.65
N GLY A 561 2.67 20.95 -23.76
CA GLY A 561 1.60 21.43 -22.91
C GLY A 561 0.23 21.57 -23.59
N THR A 562 0.07 21.13 -24.84
CA THR A 562 -1.21 21.16 -25.56
C THR A 562 -1.90 19.80 -25.54
N GLY A 563 -3.19 19.74 -25.91
CA GLY A 563 -3.91 18.48 -26.14
C GLY A 563 -4.18 17.70 -24.85
N LEU A 564 -4.45 18.37 -23.73
CA LEU A 564 -4.85 17.70 -22.49
C LEU A 564 -6.20 16.99 -22.70
N GLU A 565 -6.18 15.66 -22.63
CA GLU A 565 -7.34 14.79 -22.82
C GLU A 565 -7.46 13.76 -21.71
N ALA A 566 -8.71 13.38 -21.38
CA ALA A 566 -8.98 12.33 -20.41
C ALA A 566 -8.98 10.95 -21.09
N ILE A 567 -8.33 9.96 -20.50
CA ILE A 567 -8.37 8.56 -20.92
C ILE A 567 -9.60 7.85 -20.33
N THR A 568 -9.97 8.21 -19.10
CA THR A 568 -11.13 7.67 -18.40
C THR A 568 -12.38 8.52 -18.66
N ASP A 569 -13.57 7.93 -18.52
CA ASP A 569 -14.86 8.62 -18.74
C ASP A 569 -15.15 9.63 -17.62
N THR A 570 -14.77 10.89 -17.83
CA THR A 570 -15.00 11.99 -16.88
C THR A 570 -16.45 12.47 -16.81
N SER A 571 -17.35 11.96 -17.65
CA SER A 571 -18.79 12.22 -17.52
C SER A 571 -19.40 11.51 -16.30
N LYS A 572 -18.66 10.58 -15.69
CA LYS A 572 -19.02 9.82 -14.50
C LYS A 572 -18.01 10.05 -13.39
N GLU A 573 -18.51 10.04 -12.17
CA GLU A 573 -17.64 10.04 -11.01
C GLU A 573 -16.74 8.79 -11.02
N GLY A 574 -15.45 8.95 -10.73
CA GLY A 574 -14.51 7.84 -10.74
C GLY A 574 -13.30 8.07 -9.85
N TYR A 575 -12.79 6.97 -9.35
CA TYR A 575 -11.49 6.92 -8.69
C TYR A 575 -10.68 5.82 -9.35
N TYR A 576 -9.69 6.20 -10.15
CA TYR A 576 -8.89 5.28 -10.94
C TYR A 576 -7.44 5.31 -10.51
N ASP A 577 -6.82 4.12 -10.47
CA ASP A 577 -5.37 3.96 -10.58
C ASP A 577 -5.05 3.52 -12.01
N ALA A 578 -3.89 3.89 -12.50
CA ALA A 578 -3.43 3.55 -13.84
C ALA A 578 -1.97 3.11 -13.80
N SER A 579 -1.71 1.89 -14.27
CA SER A 579 -0.36 1.39 -14.50
C SER A 579 -0.16 1.23 -16.02
N PHE A 580 0.78 1.96 -16.58
CA PHE A 580 1.04 1.99 -18.02
C PHE A 580 2.11 0.97 -18.40
N SER A 581 2.01 0.43 -19.60
CA SER A 581 3.06 -0.39 -20.20
C SER A 581 4.33 0.43 -20.46
N THR A 582 5.44 -0.24 -20.65
CA THR A 582 6.78 0.38 -20.70
C THR A 582 6.96 1.46 -21.76
N GLU A 583 6.28 1.33 -22.90
CA GLU A 583 6.30 2.31 -24.00
C GLU A 583 5.01 3.17 -24.05
N GLY A 584 4.11 2.99 -23.08
CA GLY A 584 2.86 3.74 -22.99
C GLY A 584 1.77 3.35 -24.00
N GLY A 585 1.89 2.19 -24.66
CA GLY A 585 0.89 1.72 -25.62
C GLY A 585 -0.36 1.11 -24.99
N TYR A 586 -0.28 0.67 -23.73
CA TYR A 586 -1.37 0.04 -22.98
C TYR A 586 -1.40 0.58 -21.56
N VAL A 587 -2.57 0.44 -20.93
CA VAL A 587 -2.75 0.80 -19.52
C VAL A 587 -3.62 -0.25 -18.82
N LEU A 588 -3.15 -0.69 -17.64
CA LEU A 588 -3.96 -1.40 -16.65
C LEU A 588 -4.69 -0.36 -15.82
N LEU A 589 -5.99 -0.21 -16.07
CA LEU A 589 -6.87 0.63 -15.28
C LEU A 589 -7.48 -0.18 -14.13
N THR A 590 -7.33 0.33 -12.93
CA THR A 590 -8.03 -0.16 -11.73
C THR A 590 -9.05 0.89 -11.30
N TYR A 591 -10.34 0.58 -11.50
CA TYR A 591 -11.43 1.41 -10.99
C TYR A 591 -11.71 1.02 -9.54
N ASN A 592 -11.54 1.96 -8.61
CA ASN A 592 -11.72 1.75 -7.18
C ASN A 592 -13.07 2.23 -6.66
N GLY A 593 -13.85 2.95 -7.45
CA GLY A 593 -15.14 3.45 -6.97
C GLY A 593 -15.66 4.68 -7.73
N PRO A 594 -16.84 5.19 -7.31
CA PRO A 594 -17.69 4.79 -6.18
C PRO A 594 -18.50 3.50 -6.37
N GLY A 595 -18.55 2.92 -7.58
CA GLY A 595 -19.16 1.63 -7.86
C GLY A 595 -18.26 0.45 -7.47
N ILE A 596 -18.69 -0.77 -7.83
CA ILE A 596 -17.91 -1.99 -7.58
C ILE A 596 -16.57 -1.91 -8.32
N PRO A 597 -15.44 -2.12 -7.64
CA PRO A 597 -14.12 -2.08 -8.25
C PRO A 597 -13.93 -3.12 -9.37
N TRP A 598 -13.13 -2.77 -10.36
CA TRP A 598 -12.76 -3.66 -11.46
C TRP A 598 -11.37 -3.33 -12.01
N GLN A 599 -10.78 -4.27 -12.74
CA GLN A 599 -9.52 -4.08 -13.45
C GLN A 599 -9.70 -4.38 -14.93
N LYS A 600 -9.16 -3.52 -15.78
CA LYS A 600 -9.12 -3.68 -17.24
C LYS A 600 -7.76 -3.29 -17.80
N VAL A 601 -7.35 -4.00 -18.84
CA VAL A 601 -6.27 -3.55 -19.71
C VAL A 601 -6.91 -2.98 -20.97
N ILE A 602 -6.51 -1.75 -21.32
CA ILE A 602 -6.97 -1.08 -22.54
C ILE A 602 -5.79 -0.50 -23.32
N SER A 603 -5.97 -0.29 -24.62
CA SER A 603 -5.05 0.54 -25.43
C SER A 603 -5.10 1.99 -24.97
N THR A 604 -3.95 2.64 -24.92
CA THR A 604 -3.88 4.09 -24.73
C THR A 604 -4.34 4.84 -26.01
N PRO A 605 -4.64 6.14 -25.93
CA PRO A 605 -5.05 6.94 -27.11
C PRO A 605 -4.04 6.93 -28.28
N SER A 606 -2.76 6.75 -28.00
CA SER A 606 -1.72 6.64 -29.03
C SER A 606 -1.73 5.29 -29.78
N ASN A 607 -2.26 4.23 -29.15
CA ASN A 607 -2.29 2.89 -29.71
C ASN A 607 -3.63 2.63 -30.44
N LYS A 608 -3.56 2.29 -31.73
CA LYS A 608 -4.73 2.10 -32.61
C LYS A 608 -5.34 0.70 -32.56
N ASP A 609 -4.79 -0.19 -31.75
CA ASP A 609 -5.23 -1.60 -31.69
C ASP A 609 -6.61 -1.77 -31.05
N HIS A 610 -7.12 -0.74 -30.36
CA HIS A 610 -8.41 -0.74 -29.67
C HIS A 610 -8.62 -1.96 -28.75
N TYR A 611 -7.55 -2.36 -28.07
CA TYR A 611 -7.59 -3.49 -27.16
C TYR A 611 -8.36 -3.12 -25.89
N GLU A 612 -9.28 -3.99 -25.44
CA GLU A 612 -9.95 -3.87 -24.16
C GLU A 612 -10.25 -5.25 -23.61
N VAL A 613 -9.68 -5.58 -22.44
CA VAL A 613 -9.93 -6.84 -21.73
C VAL A 613 -10.15 -6.59 -20.25
N THR A 614 -11.22 -7.18 -19.71
CA THR A 614 -11.48 -7.16 -18.28
C THR A 614 -10.70 -8.29 -17.60
N LEU A 615 -9.82 -7.94 -16.65
CA LEU A 615 -9.08 -8.90 -15.84
C LEU A 615 -9.87 -9.34 -14.62
N GLU A 616 -10.55 -8.40 -13.93
CA GLU A 616 -11.37 -8.69 -12.75
C GLU A 616 -12.61 -7.78 -12.77
N ASP A 617 -13.79 -8.35 -12.60
CA ASP A 617 -15.06 -7.63 -12.57
C ASP A 617 -15.76 -7.65 -11.22
N ASN A 618 -15.18 -8.31 -10.24
CA ASN A 618 -15.66 -8.42 -8.86
C ASN A 618 -17.15 -8.80 -8.72
N LYS A 619 -17.67 -9.69 -9.60
CA LYS A 619 -19.07 -10.14 -9.56
C LYS A 619 -19.49 -10.69 -8.21
N ALA A 620 -18.58 -11.33 -7.48
CA ALA A 620 -18.89 -11.86 -6.15
C ALA A 620 -19.13 -10.73 -5.14
N LEU A 621 -18.33 -9.67 -5.20
CA LEU A 621 -18.49 -8.47 -4.38
C LEU A 621 -19.77 -7.70 -4.76
N ASP A 622 -20.07 -7.57 -6.05
CA ASP A 622 -21.32 -6.97 -6.53
C ASP A 622 -22.55 -7.72 -5.99
N LYS A 623 -22.51 -9.06 -6.04
CA LYS A 623 -23.56 -9.89 -5.45
C LYS A 623 -23.68 -9.66 -3.95
N LEU A 624 -22.55 -9.63 -3.22
CA LEU A 624 -22.53 -9.37 -1.78
C LEU A 624 -23.15 -8.00 -1.46
N ALA A 625 -22.75 -6.96 -2.21
CA ALA A 625 -23.27 -5.60 -2.04
C ALA A 625 -24.78 -5.52 -2.27
N ARG A 626 -25.30 -6.19 -3.31
CA ARG A 626 -26.77 -6.26 -3.58
C ARG A 626 -27.55 -7.00 -2.51
N GLU A 627 -26.92 -7.92 -1.79
CA GLU A 627 -27.56 -8.68 -0.71
C GLU A 627 -27.60 -7.94 0.63
N HIS A 628 -26.88 -6.82 0.78
CA HIS A 628 -26.75 -6.09 2.03
C HIS A 628 -27.30 -4.67 1.94
N GLU A 629 -27.65 -4.12 3.09
CA GLU A 629 -28.06 -2.75 3.26
C GLU A 629 -26.84 -1.90 3.58
N LEU A 630 -26.24 -1.29 2.55
CA LEU A 630 -25.07 -0.42 2.68
C LEU A 630 -25.48 0.98 3.15
N PRO A 631 -24.57 1.73 3.80
CA PRO A 631 -24.81 3.12 4.19
C PRO A 631 -25.13 4.01 2.98
N ILE A 632 -25.88 5.07 3.21
CA ILE A 632 -26.09 6.15 2.25
C ILE A 632 -24.93 7.14 2.41
N LEU A 633 -24.15 7.35 1.35
CA LEU A 633 -23.04 8.30 1.34
C LEU A 633 -23.50 9.66 0.80
N ILE A 634 -23.30 10.72 1.58
CA ILE A 634 -23.59 12.10 1.19
C ILE A 634 -22.27 12.88 1.17
N TYR A 635 -21.79 13.20 0.00
CA TYR A 635 -20.64 14.07 -0.21
C TYR A 635 -21.10 15.52 -0.28
N GLN A 636 -20.40 16.40 0.42
CA GLN A 636 -20.70 17.82 0.47
C GLN A 636 -19.46 18.62 0.87
N THR A 637 -19.47 19.91 0.68
CA THR A 637 -18.47 20.82 1.25
C THR A 637 -19.07 21.62 2.41
N VAL A 638 -18.20 22.05 3.30
CA VAL A 638 -18.53 22.95 4.42
C VAL A 638 -17.53 24.08 4.45
N ASN A 639 -18.04 25.32 4.48
CA ASN A 639 -17.18 26.49 4.62
C ASN A 639 -16.80 26.72 6.08
N VAL A 640 -15.49 26.71 6.36
CA VAL A 640 -14.92 27.07 7.66
C VAL A 640 -13.84 28.13 7.43
N ASP A 641 -14.01 29.31 7.99
CA ASP A 641 -13.09 30.44 7.88
C ASP A 641 -12.69 30.81 6.44
N GLY A 642 -13.58 30.55 5.48
CA GLY A 642 -13.35 30.83 4.06
C GLY A 642 -12.79 29.67 3.25
N PHE A 643 -12.42 28.56 3.88
CA PHE A 643 -12.01 27.32 3.24
C PHE A 643 -13.18 26.38 3.02
N GLU A 644 -13.28 25.81 1.81
CA GLU A 644 -14.28 24.78 1.47
C GLU A 644 -13.69 23.42 1.79
N LEU A 645 -14.15 22.80 2.87
CA LEU A 645 -13.68 21.50 3.35
C LEU A 645 -14.53 20.37 2.78
N ASN A 646 -13.91 19.32 2.28
CA ASN A 646 -14.61 18.11 1.84
C ASN A 646 -15.14 17.31 3.03
N VAL A 647 -16.40 16.87 2.92
CA VAL A 647 -17.06 16.06 3.95
C VAL A 647 -17.83 14.91 3.33
N VAL A 648 -17.72 13.73 3.92
CA VAL A 648 -18.62 12.62 3.65
C VAL A 648 -19.40 12.26 4.90
N GLU A 649 -20.71 12.22 4.79
CA GLU A 649 -21.63 11.77 5.82
C GLU A 649 -22.20 10.39 5.43
N ARG A 650 -21.87 9.36 6.21
CA ARG A 650 -22.39 8.00 6.06
C ARG A 650 -23.64 7.86 6.92
N ARG A 651 -24.80 7.69 6.29
CA ARG A 651 -26.09 7.53 6.96
C ARG A 651 -26.54 6.09 7.01
N PRO A 652 -27.34 5.70 8.03
CA PRO A 652 -28.01 4.39 8.04
C PRO A 652 -28.83 4.16 6.76
N PRO A 653 -28.96 2.90 6.27
CA PRO A 653 -29.71 2.57 5.05
C PRO A 653 -31.17 3.03 5.06
N HIS A 654 -31.79 3.02 6.25
CA HIS A 654 -33.16 3.46 6.48
C HIS A 654 -33.21 4.79 7.23
N PHE A 655 -32.35 5.73 6.82
CA PHE A 655 -32.27 7.05 7.45
C PHE A 655 -33.64 7.73 7.50
N ASN A 656 -34.02 8.18 8.71
CA ASN A 656 -35.25 8.94 8.95
C ASN A 656 -34.88 10.33 9.54
N PRO A 657 -35.12 11.43 8.83
CA PRO A 657 -34.74 12.75 9.28
C PRO A 657 -35.49 13.22 10.55
N LYS A 658 -36.52 12.47 10.99
CA LYS A 658 -37.28 12.75 12.23
C LYS A 658 -36.72 11.99 13.45
N LYS A 659 -35.80 11.03 13.25
CA LYS A 659 -35.15 10.29 14.31
C LYS A 659 -33.84 11.00 14.65
N LYS A 660 -33.45 11.01 15.93
CA LYS A 660 -32.12 11.47 16.36
C LYS A 660 -31.13 10.30 16.37
N TYR A 661 -29.97 10.51 15.78
CA TYR A 661 -28.90 9.54 15.65
C TYR A 661 -27.67 9.96 16.43
N PRO A 662 -26.94 9.05 17.06
CA PRO A 662 -25.58 9.30 17.53
C PRO A 662 -24.67 9.54 16.34
N VAL A 663 -23.67 10.41 16.51
CA VAL A 663 -22.74 10.80 15.45
C VAL A 663 -21.32 10.46 15.86
N LEU A 664 -20.58 9.80 14.97
CA LEU A 664 -19.15 9.56 15.10
C LEU A 664 -18.41 10.37 14.04
N PHE A 665 -17.52 11.25 14.47
CA PHE A 665 -16.52 11.87 13.63
C PHE A 665 -15.32 10.94 13.54
N TYR A 666 -14.96 10.55 12.33
CA TYR A 666 -13.80 9.72 12.04
C TYR A 666 -12.80 10.52 11.22
N LEU A 667 -11.57 10.65 11.73
CA LEU A 667 -10.58 11.52 11.14
C LEU A 667 -9.17 10.91 11.13
N TYR A 668 -8.36 11.42 10.21
CA TYR A 668 -6.91 11.30 10.21
C TYR A 668 -6.28 12.70 10.20
N ASN A 669 -6.44 13.45 9.12
CA ASN A 669 -6.05 14.86 8.95
C ASN A 669 -4.53 15.11 8.98
N GLY A 670 -3.70 14.08 8.75
CA GLY A 670 -2.25 14.29 8.59
C GLY A 670 -1.96 15.21 7.40
N PRO A 671 -0.92 16.04 7.43
CA PRO A 671 -0.57 16.93 6.34
C PRO A 671 -0.49 16.22 4.98
N GLY A 672 -1.12 16.79 3.95
CA GLY A 672 -1.20 16.20 2.61
C GLY A 672 -2.14 15.00 2.46
N SER A 673 -2.70 14.45 3.55
CA SER A 673 -3.57 13.28 3.51
C SER A 673 -4.99 13.59 3.01
N GLN A 674 -5.72 12.54 2.60
CA GLN A 674 -7.11 12.64 2.18
C GLN A 674 -7.90 11.42 2.66
N MET A 675 -9.08 11.64 3.23
CA MET A 675 -10.01 10.58 3.65
C MET A 675 -11.38 10.67 2.97
N VAL A 676 -11.72 11.83 2.44
CA VAL A 676 -12.97 12.04 1.69
C VAL A 676 -12.68 11.79 0.21
N GLU A 677 -12.99 10.60 -0.27
CA GLU A 677 -12.69 10.15 -1.63
C GLU A 677 -13.82 9.30 -2.21
N LYS A 678 -13.86 9.18 -3.54
CA LYS A 678 -14.89 8.42 -4.28
C LYS A 678 -14.51 6.95 -4.45
N LYS A 679 -13.86 6.33 -3.47
CA LYS A 679 -13.60 4.89 -3.46
C LYS A 679 -14.78 4.09 -2.90
N PHE A 680 -14.89 2.85 -3.32
CA PHE A 680 -15.82 1.87 -2.76
C PHE A 680 -15.21 1.25 -1.50
N HIS A 681 -15.78 1.57 -0.35
CA HIS A 681 -15.36 0.99 0.93
C HIS A 681 -16.55 0.48 1.72
N VAL A 682 -16.44 -0.76 2.22
CA VAL A 682 -17.34 -1.31 3.24
C VAL A 682 -16.46 -1.76 4.41
N ASP A 683 -16.15 -0.80 5.24
CA ASP A 683 -15.22 -0.83 6.36
C ASP A 683 -15.96 -0.84 7.72
N PHE A 684 -15.21 -0.63 8.80
CA PHE A 684 -15.78 -0.51 10.15
C PHE A 684 -16.77 0.65 10.27
N GLN A 685 -16.53 1.75 9.58
CA GLN A 685 -17.42 2.91 9.53
C GLN A 685 -18.74 2.58 8.81
N ALA A 686 -18.65 1.77 7.75
CA ALA A 686 -19.83 1.26 7.06
C ALA A 686 -20.64 0.30 7.95
N TYR A 687 -19.98 -0.56 8.73
CA TYR A 687 -20.65 -1.41 9.72
C TYR A 687 -21.37 -0.58 10.79
N ILE A 688 -20.72 0.44 11.35
CA ILE A 688 -21.33 1.32 12.36
C ILE A 688 -22.58 2.01 11.78
N ALA A 689 -22.50 2.54 10.57
CA ALA A 689 -23.61 3.22 9.94
C ALA A 689 -24.74 2.25 9.53
N SER A 690 -24.41 1.11 8.91
CA SER A 690 -25.38 0.13 8.42
C SER A 690 -26.08 -0.61 9.56
N SER A 691 -25.33 -1.08 10.56
CA SER A 691 -25.81 -2.06 11.54
C SER A 691 -26.12 -1.47 12.90
N LEU A 692 -25.34 -0.51 13.35
CA LEU A 692 -25.56 0.16 14.64
C LEU A 692 -26.40 1.44 14.50
N GLU A 693 -26.72 1.84 13.26
CA GLU A 693 -27.54 3.02 12.95
C GLU A 693 -26.96 4.34 13.49
N TYR A 694 -25.63 4.49 13.45
CA TYR A 694 -24.96 5.76 13.68
C TYR A 694 -24.86 6.56 12.38
N ILE A 695 -24.68 7.84 12.49
CA ILE A 695 -24.13 8.66 11.41
C ILE A 695 -22.61 8.72 11.60
N VAL A 696 -21.85 8.48 10.54
CA VAL A 696 -20.41 8.64 10.56
C VAL A 696 -20.02 9.79 9.64
N VAL A 697 -19.29 10.77 10.17
CA VAL A 697 -18.85 11.96 9.45
C VAL A 697 -17.34 11.93 9.34
N THR A 698 -16.82 12.12 8.14
CA THR A 698 -15.39 12.31 7.87
C THR A 698 -15.21 13.70 7.23
N VAL A 699 -14.25 14.45 7.73
CA VAL A 699 -13.94 15.81 7.27
C VAL A 699 -12.46 15.90 6.95
N ASP A 700 -12.14 16.28 5.73
CA ASP A 700 -10.79 16.70 5.35
C ASP A 700 -10.66 18.19 5.64
N GLY A 701 -10.08 18.52 6.79
CA GLY A 701 -9.86 19.90 7.24
C GLY A 701 -8.62 20.54 6.62
N ARG A 702 -8.28 21.74 7.06
CA ARG A 702 -7.00 22.37 6.69
C ARG A 702 -5.84 21.44 7.06
N GLY A 703 -4.80 21.47 6.23
CA GLY A 703 -3.71 20.51 6.26
C GLY A 703 -3.88 19.34 5.28
N SER A 704 -5.11 18.98 4.88
CA SER A 704 -5.34 17.88 3.90
C SER A 704 -4.94 18.26 2.48
N GLY A 705 -4.73 17.25 1.62
CA GLY A 705 -4.24 17.38 0.25
C GLY A 705 -5.31 17.63 -0.81
N PHE A 706 -4.85 17.90 -2.03
CA PHE A 706 -5.61 17.99 -3.28
C PHE A 706 -6.64 19.13 -3.40
N LEU A 707 -6.57 20.11 -2.51
CA LEU A 707 -7.35 21.34 -2.56
C LEU A 707 -6.46 22.59 -2.70
N GLY A 708 -5.23 22.39 -3.12
CA GLY A 708 -4.21 23.42 -3.25
C GLY A 708 -3.39 23.63 -1.98
N ARG A 709 -2.25 24.23 -2.16
CA ARG A 709 -1.23 24.43 -1.12
C ARG A 709 -1.65 25.42 -0.03
N ASP A 710 -2.49 26.39 -0.35
CA ASP A 710 -3.03 27.33 0.66
C ASP A 710 -3.78 26.58 1.78
N LEU A 711 -4.53 25.54 1.44
CA LEU A 711 -5.22 24.71 2.42
C LEU A 711 -4.26 23.70 3.07
N ARG A 712 -3.36 23.11 2.28
CA ARG A 712 -2.43 22.07 2.74
C ARG A 712 -1.36 22.65 3.67
N CYS A 713 -0.70 23.73 3.28
CA CYS A 713 0.50 24.23 3.94
C CYS A 713 0.23 25.18 5.13
N ILE A 714 -1.00 25.63 5.34
CA ILE A 714 -1.35 26.55 6.45
C ILE A 714 -1.01 25.99 7.85
N VAL A 715 -0.90 24.67 7.96
CA VAL A 715 -0.59 23.98 9.23
C VAL A 715 0.89 24.03 9.60
N ARG A 716 1.78 24.43 8.69
CA ARG A 716 3.21 24.57 9.00
C ARG A 716 3.44 25.52 10.19
N GLY A 717 4.15 25.04 11.19
CA GLY A 717 4.39 25.76 12.46
C GLY A 717 3.18 25.84 13.40
N ASN A 718 2.01 25.27 13.03
CA ASN A 718 0.77 25.29 13.82
C ASN A 718 0.02 23.96 13.80
N ILE A 719 0.73 22.84 13.74
CA ILE A 719 0.15 21.50 13.70
C ILE A 719 -0.81 21.27 14.88
N GLY A 720 -2.00 20.78 14.56
CA GLY A 720 -3.06 20.44 15.49
C GLY A 720 -3.99 21.61 15.86
N TYR A 721 -3.72 22.84 15.41
CA TYR A 721 -4.59 23.95 15.70
C TYR A 721 -5.72 24.10 14.66
N TYR A 722 -5.36 24.27 13.41
CA TYR A 722 -6.35 24.46 12.33
C TYR A 722 -7.19 23.22 12.09
N GLU A 723 -6.56 22.06 12.11
CA GLU A 723 -7.22 20.78 11.90
C GLU A 723 -8.27 20.52 12.99
N ALA A 724 -7.92 20.72 14.28
CA ALA A 724 -8.84 20.56 15.40
C ALA A 724 -9.98 21.59 15.36
N HIS A 725 -9.65 22.84 15.03
CA HIS A 725 -10.64 23.90 14.85
C HIS A 725 -11.69 23.53 13.78
N ASP A 726 -11.26 22.99 12.65
CA ASP A 726 -12.14 22.61 11.54
C ASP A 726 -13.05 21.44 11.92
N GLN A 727 -12.53 20.45 12.67
CA GLN A 727 -13.34 19.36 13.21
C GLN A 727 -14.42 19.90 14.17
N ILE A 728 -14.06 20.79 15.10
CA ILE A 728 -15.01 21.40 16.06
C ILE A 728 -16.05 22.26 15.35
N ALA A 729 -15.62 23.11 14.42
CA ALA A 729 -16.51 23.98 13.64
C ALA A 729 -17.53 23.15 12.84
N THR A 730 -17.06 22.11 12.17
CA THR A 730 -17.92 21.19 11.41
C THR A 730 -18.86 20.41 12.35
N ALA A 731 -18.37 19.92 13.47
CA ALA A 731 -19.21 19.22 14.45
C ALA A 731 -20.32 20.11 15.02
N LYS A 732 -20.04 21.39 15.28
CA LYS A 732 -21.05 22.36 15.69
C LYS A 732 -22.14 22.61 14.62
N ILE A 733 -21.80 22.47 13.33
CA ILE A 733 -22.78 22.51 12.23
C ILE A 733 -23.66 21.26 12.28
N TRP A 734 -23.06 20.06 12.50
CA TRP A 734 -23.83 18.80 12.63
C TRP A 734 -24.73 18.78 13.84
N ALA A 735 -24.27 19.24 15.01
CA ALA A 735 -25.07 19.33 16.24
C ALA A 735 -26.40 20.08 16.05
N LYS A 736 -26.45 21.06 15.14
CA LYS A 736 -27.64 21.84 14.83
C LYS A 736 -28.64 21.11 13.91
N LYS A 737 -28.27 19.98 13.31
CA LYS A 737 -29.16 19.22 12.41
C LYS A 737 -30.22 18.48 13.22
N ASN A 738 -31.48 18.56 12.82
CA ASN A 738 -32.62 17.99 13.56
C ASN A 738 -32.50 16.49 13.83
N TYR A 739 -31.76 15.77 13.00
CA TYR A 739 -31.54 14.32 13.10
C TYR A 739 -30.28 13.94 13.91
N VAL A 740 -29.55 14.89 14.46
CA VAL A 740 -28.37 14.64 15.29
C VAL A 740 -28.74 14.67 16.77
N ASP A 741 -28.25 13.67 17.50
CA ASP A 741 -28.29 13.66 18.96
C ASP A 741 -26.99 14.31 19.46
N GLU A 742 -27.09 15.55 19.87
CA GLU A 742 -25.96 16.36 20.33
C GLU A 742 -25.30 15.86 21.63
N GLU A 743 -26.04 15.08 22.43
CA GLU A 743 -25.50 14.45 23.63
C GLU A 743 -24.74 13.15 23.33
N ARG A 744 -24.78 12.64 22.08
CA ARG A 744 -24.12 11.43 21.64
C ARG A 744 -23.25 11.70 20.42
N MET A 745 -22.39 12.70 20.53
CA MET A 745 -21.36 13.01 19.54
C MET A 745 -20.00 12.50 20.02
N ALA A 746 -19.34 11.73 19.19
CA ALA A 746 -18.04 11.13 19.45
C ALA A 746 -17.04 11.45 18.35
N ILE A 747 -15.76 11.39 18.67
CA ILE A 747 -14.65 11.56 17.73
C ILE A 747 -13.68 10.40 17.87
N TRP A 748 -13.16 9.90 16.74
CA TRP A 748 -12.24 8.80 16.71
C TRP A 748 -11.20 8.95 15.59
N GLY A 749 -9.95 8.68 15.92
CA GLY A 749 -8.86 8.62 14.97
C GLY A 749 -7.71 7.73 15.41
N TRP A 750 -6.89 7.33 14.45
CA TRP A 750 -5.72 6.49 14.63
C TRP A 750 -4.45 7.25 14.22
N SER A 751 -3.29 6.99 14.88
CA SER A 751 -2.00 7.60 14.58
C SER A 751 -2.07 9.14 14.67
N TYR A 752 -1.81 9.86 13.58
CA TYR A 752 -2.05 11.30 13.51
C TYR A 752 -3.50 11.65 13.85
N GLY A 753 -4.48 10.86 13.36
CA GLY A 753 -5.88 11.02 13.73
C GLY A 753 -6.14 10.79 15.22
N GLY A 754 -5.35 9.94 15.88
CA GLY A 754 -5.37 9.78 17.33
C GLY A 754 -4.87 11.05 18.06
N PHE A 755 -3.77 11.66 17.60
CA PHE A 755 -3.30 12.97 18.07
C PHE A 755 -4.38 14.04 17.85
N MET A 756 -4.97 14.10 16.66
CA MET A 756 -6.03 15.03 16.35
C MET A 756 -7.28 14.84 17.20
N THR A 757 -7.63 13.58 17.52
CA THR A 757 -8.72 13.29 18.47
C THR A 757 -8.45 13.90 19.84
N LEU A 758 -7.24 13.71 20.39
CA LEU A 758 -6.87 14.27 21.68
C LEU A 758 -6.83 15.80 21.64
N LYS A 759 -6.25 16.37 20.58
CA LYS A 759 -6.13 17.82 20.41
C LYS A 759 -7.50 18.49 20.22
N THR A 760 -8.39 17.85 19.46
CA THR A 760 -9.77 18.33 19.28
C THR A 760 -10.52 18.33 20.61
N LEU A 761 -10.40 17.25 21.42
CA LEU A 761 -11.06 17.20 22.74
C LEU A 761 -10.50 18.23 23.73
N GLU A 762 -9.17 18.47 23.69
CA GLU A 762 -8.53 19.51 24.50
C GLU A 762 -9.10 20.89 24.17
N LEU A 763 -9.21 21.23 22.88
CA LEU A 763 -9.68 22.55 22.43
C LEU A 763 -11.22 22.71 22.58
N ASP A 764 -11.98 21.62 22.39
CA ASP A 764 -13.45 21.61 22.51
C ASP A 764 -13.91 21.69 23.97
N GLY A 765 -13.09 21.23 24.92
CA GLY A 765 -13.40 21.23 26.35
C GLY A 765 -14.66 20.44 26.72
N GLY A 766 -15.14 19.53 25.84
CA GLY A 766 -16.34 18.74 26.02
C GLY A 766 -17.65 19.47 25.68
N GLU A 767 -17.56 20.63 25.02
CA GLU A 767 -18.74 21.37 24.57
C GLU A 767 -19.51 20.60 23.49
N THR A 768 -18.81 20.10 22.47
CA THR A 768 -19.41 19.45 21.30
C THR A 768 -19.26 17.94 21.36
N PHE A 769 -18.04 17.45 21.54
CA PHE A 769 -17.76 16.03 21.64
C PHE A 769 -17.87 15.53 23.06
N LYS A 770 -18.71 14.52 23.29
CA LYS A 770 -18.91 13.91 24.62
C LYS A 770 -18.02 12.68 24.85
N TYR A 771 -17.52 12.08 23.75
CA TYR A 771 -16.70 10.86 23.77
C TYR A 771 -15.56 10.97 22.75
N GLY A 772 -14.41 10.40 23.08
CA GLY A 772 -13.30 10.29 22.14
C GLY A 772 -12.58 8.96 22.26
N MET A 773 -12.06 8.49 21.11
CA MET A 773 -11.25 7.27 21.02
C MET A 773 -9.99 7.59 20.23
N ALA A 774 -8.85 7.66 20.90
CA ALA A 774 -7.55 7.86 20.27
C ALA A 774 -6.79 6.54 20.24
N VAL A 775 -6.44 6.06 19.05
CA VAL A 775 -5.70 4.82 18.85
C VAL A 775 -4.27 5.14 18.46
N ALA A 776 -3.30 4.62 19.22
CA ALA A 776 -1.87 4.82 18.98
C ALA A 776 -1.50 6.27 18.61
N PRO A 777 -1.92 7.27 19.42
CA PRO A 777 -1.73 8.68 19.09
C PRO A 777 -0.26 9.09 19.21
N VAL A 778 0.16 10.07 18.41
CA VAL A 778 1.34 10.85 18.76
C VAL A 778 0.98 11.72 19.96
N THR A 779 1.64 11.51 21.09
CA THR A 779 1.35 12.23 22.34
C THR A 779 2.41 13.28 22.67
N ASP A 780 3.55 13.22 22.03
CA ASP A 780 4.65 14.17 22.19
C ASP A 780 5.51 14.16 20.91
N TRP A 781 5.46 15.23 20.17
CA TRP A 781 6.20 15.40 18.91
C TRP A 781 7.73 15.40 19.09
N ARG A 782 8.25 15.67 20.29
CA ARG A 782 9.69 15.56 20.57
C ARG A 782 10.24 14.14 20.43
N PHE A 783 9.35 13.14 20.41
CA PHE A 783 9.69 11.73 20.24
C PHE A 783 9.37 11.17 18.84
N TYR A 784 8.81 11.99 17.96
CA TYR A 784 8.58 11.62 16.56
C TYR A 784 9.82 11.94 15.71
N GLY A 785 10.05 11.15 14.64
CA GLY A 785 11.24 11.28 13.78
C GLY A 785 11.36 12.66 13.13
N LYS A 786 12.54 12.99 12.67
CA LYS A 786 12.96 14.35 12.47
C LYS A 786 12.67 14.98 11.11
N LEU A 787 12.53 14.20 10.04
CA LEU A 787 12.23 14.77 8.71
C LEU A 787 10.86 15.41 8.64
N THR A 788 9.92 14.91 9.43
CA THR A 788 8.56 15.47 9.55
C THR A 788 8.43 16.56 10.60
N ASN A 789 9.44 16.74 11.49
CA ASN A 789 9.37 17.65 12.64
C ASN A 789 10.15 18.96 12.48
N SER A 790 10.87 19.15 11.37
CA SER A 790 11.44 20.46 11.06
C SER A 790 10.36 21.49 10.73
N GLU A 791 9.12 21.02 10.51
CA GLU A 791 7.93 21.83 10.18
C GLU A 791 7.01 22.08 11.38
N ILE A 792 7.30 21.45 12.54
CA ILE A 792 6.61 21.65 13.81
C ILE A 792 7.35 22.68 14.68
#